data_043d7e8bebd6a7a24b025b53dc2ae264
#
_entry.id   043d7e8bebd6a7a24b025b53dc2ae264
#
_cell.length_a   1.000
_cell.length_b   1.000
_cell.length_c   1.000
_cell.angle_alpha   90.00
_cell.angle_beta   90.00
_cell.angle_gamma   90.00
#
_symmetry.space_group_name_H-M   'P 1'
#
loop_
_entity.id
_entity.type
_entity.pdbx_description
1 polymer ?
#
loop_
_entity_poly.entity_id
_entity_poly.type
_entity_poly.pdbx_seq_one_letter_code
_entity_poly.pdbx_strand_id
1 'polypeptide(L)'
;MKKSVAITLGVVIVGAAGWLGATWYTGKRIEESAQRRLNETNEKLAKITPLFGLRIDQLKYERGFFSTQARYGISLLKNENAPDDLPSGMIEFDARIEHGPFPRSALARGAIAPKLAFVHTEMAQTDQLKPLFELTKNVPPLSGDAVVSYGGNANSKFQVPPLQFKEGDSVLDFSGMQLAGTYERAQQAVTGHAVIDKIAVNGSQEGKPFSLSISGLSGDANSRMGKFGLSVGDSGIKVKRIEIADPNGAMKLALDDFGYGVTLSENDKSIGVKAAYDSGKVTVNDIAVGSGQMVVTLANLDGQAVKQFSDTYNQIVRQAMAGATDEGLKDEQVDSLLDTGTQLLAGNPSFAIEPLSWKTDKGESKLNFALELSNPADAKDLTPQEIAVRAIKRIDATLVVSKPMVQDLVSQYLMKTDGLEAAQAGDQAAEQVRTLAGMAEMFNIGANDGDNIVGKFHYADGMGDLNGKKIPAEVLFASLLEASGQDDGQLSLDDEGGPEEMSAAEATQSAADAAAEAAAAAAGDDARAAAGMMRNFDADTVGGILDDIGFSYSKKDGDNGPVLVLEPSYTGATDLRLEFLCEDGADSCLDLTATAVYATKKPVPLKAINGWNQQYRWARAYVDDQNRAVLQMDMNSEGGIGRESLQILLNTFFSLSEDFSSTVDPVTGKR
;
A
#
# COMPACT_ATOMS: atom_id res chain seq x y z
N MET A 1 65.07 43.39 -1.22
CA MET A 1 64.64 42.05 -0.95
C MET A 1 64.27 41.76 0.51
N LYS A 2 65.01 42.23 1.54
CA LYS A 2 64.69 41.93 2.97
C LYS A 2 63.35 42.52 3.48
N LYS A 3 62.89 43.70 3.01
CA LYS A 3 61.63 44.32 3.46
C LYS A 3 60.38 43.64 2.89
N SER A 4 60.40 43.16 1.65
CA SER A 4 59.26 42.45 1.08
C SER A 4 59.06 41.07 1.70
N VAL A 5 60.15 40.36 2.04
CA VAL A 5 60.07 39.07 2.75
C VAL A 5 59.48 39.23 4.17
N ALA A 6 59.87 40.31 4.89
CA ALA A 6 59.33 40.60 6.23
C ALA A 6 57.85 40.95 6.18
N ILE A 7 57.40 41.70 5.18
CA ILE A 7 55.97 42.04 5.01
C ILE A 7 55.18 40.78 4.64
N THR A 8 55.70 39.96 3.73
CA THR A 8 55.05 38.67 3.36
C THR A 8 54.95 37.74 4.57
N LEU A 9 56.03 37.62 5.36
CA LEU A 9 56.02 36.81 6.58
C LEU A 9 55.01 37.34 7.61
N GLY A 10 54.95 38.66 7.78
CA GLY A 10 53.97 39.32 8.68
C GLY A 10 52.50 39.04 8.24
N VAL A 11 52.21 39.15 6.94
CA VAL A 11 50.88 38.86 6.41
C VAL A 11 50.52 37.36 6.59
N VAL A 12 51.47 36.47 6.41
CA VAL A 12 51.26 35.02 6.63
C VAL A 12 51.00 34.73 8.12
N ILE A 13 51.75 35.35 9.03
CA ILE A 13 51.53 35.19 10.48
C ILE A 13 50.17 35.72 10.90
N VAL A 14 49.78 36.90 10.45
CA VAL A 14 48.46 37.50 10.76
C VAL A 14 47.36 36.66 10.15
N GLY A 15 47.51 36.18 8.90
CA GLY A 15 46.55 35.28 8.25
C GLY A 15 46.39 33.94 8.99
N ALA A 16 47.52 33.35 9.44
CA ALA A 16 47.48 32.11 10.21
C ALA A 16 46.84 32.32 11.60
N ALA A 17 47.17 33.41 12.31
CA ALA A 17 46.57 33.75 13.60
C ALA A 17 45.05 33.99 13.43
N GLY A 18 44.66 34.72 12.39
CA GLY A 18 43.24 34.94 12.06
C GLY A 18 42.49 33.63 11.77
N TRP A 19 43.10 32.72 11.01
CA TRP A 19 42.56 31.41 10.72
C TRP A 19 42.41 30.54 11.99
N LEU A 20 43.43 30.49 12.83
CA LEU A 20 43.40 29.77 14.11
C LEU A 20 42.31 30.34 15.01
N GLY A 21 42.23 31.67 15.16
CA GLY A 21 41.16 32.32 15.96
C GLY A 21 39.75 32.03 15.44
N ALA A 22 39.60 32.08 14.10
CA ALA A 22 38.32 31.75 13.46
C ALA A 22 37.93 30.27 13.65
N THR A 23 38.90 29.36 13.57
CA THR A 23 38.69 27.93 13.80
C THR A 23 38.23 27.62 15.22
N TRP A 24 38.94 28.22 16.20
CA TRP A 24 38.57 28.09 17.60
C TRP A 24 37.18 28.68 17.91
N TYR A 25 36.91 29.89 17.40
CA TYR A 25 35.59 30.53 17.52
C TYR A 25 34.46 29.70 16.87
N THR A 26 34.71 29.16 15.69
CA THR A 26 33.74 28.31 15.00
C THR A 26 33.42 27.04 15.81
N GLY A 27 34.46 26.37 16.34
CA GLY A 27 34.29 25.22 17.22
C GLY A 27 33.47 25.54 18.47
N LYS A 28 33.75 26.69 19.13
CA LYS A 28 32.98 27.17 20.29
C LYS A 28 31.50 27.43 19.91
N ARG A 29 31.23 28.07 18.78
CA ARG A 29 29.87 28.35 18.31
C ARG A 29 29.09 27.08 17.95
N ILE A 30 29.78 26.08 17.39
CA ILE A 30 29.17 24.76 17.14
C ILE A 30 28.77 24.12 18.47
N GLU A 31 29.67 24.08 19.46
CA GLU A 31 29.42 23.53 20.80
C GLU A 31 28.21 24.20 21.47
N GLU A 32 28.19 25.54 21.55
CA GLU A 32 27.11 26.31 22.14
C GLU A 32 25.74 26.10 21.47
N SER A 33 25.74 25.77 20.21
CA SER A 33 24.50 25.50 19.43
C SER A 33 24.09 24.02 19.35
N ALA A 34 24.99 23.10 19.70
CA ALA A 34 24.78 21.67 19.48
C ALA A 34 23.54 21.14 20.20
N GLN A 35 23.42 21.40 21.52
CA GLN A 35 22.29 20.90 22.29
C GLN A 35 20.95 21.51 21.86
N ARG A 36 20.92 22.80 21.53
CA ARG A 36 19.70 23.44 21.03
C ARG A 36 19.26 22.87 19.72
N ARG A 37 20.20 22.64 18.77
CA ARG A 37 19.91 22.02 17.47
C ARG A 37 19.46 20.57 17.60
N LEU A 38 20.03 19.85 18.55
CA LEU A 38 19.62 18.47 18.85
C LEU A 38 18.16 18.44 19.34
N ASN A 39 17.78 19.34 20.26
CA ASN A 39 16.41 19.45 20.73
C ASN A 39 15.45 19.84 19.60
N GLU A 40 15.80 20.84 18.77
CA GLU A 40 15.03 21.24 17.59
C GLU A 40 14.86 20.07 16.59
N THR A 41 15.88 19.23 16.46
CA THR A 41 15.83 18.03 15.59
C THR A 41 14.90 16.98 16.19
N ASN A 42 15.00 16.68 17.47
CA ASN A 42 14.13 15.74 18.15
C ASN A 42 12.65 16.16 18.10
N GLU A 43 12.36 17.46 18.26
CA GLU A 43 11.00 18.00 18.09
C GLU A 43 10.46 17.81 16.67
N LYS A 44 11.33 17.92 15.64
CA LYS A 44 10.95 17.67 14.26
C LYS A 44 10.77 16.18 13.98
N LEU A 45 11.66 15.34 14.47
CA LEU A 45 11.56 13.88 14.35
C LEU A 45 10.26 13.37 14.96
N ALA A 46 9.90 13.83 16.15
CA ALA A 46 8.63 13.47 16.79
C ALA A 46 7.38 13.83 15.96
N LYS A 47 7.50 14.82 15.06
CA LYS A 47 6.40 15.19 14.15
C LYS A 47 6.36 14.36 12.85
N ILE A 48 7.52 13.90 12.38
CA ILE A 48 7.67 13.19 11.11
C ILE A 48 7.47 11.69 11.28
N THR A 49 7.79 11.16 12.46
CA THR A 49 7.69 9.72 12.77
C THR A 49 6.70 9.50 13.92
N PRO A 50 5.40 9.73 13.71
CA PRO A 50 4.41 9.51 14.77
C PRO A 50 4.31 8.04 15.21
N LEU A 51 4.62 7.10 14.33
CA LEU A 51 4.61 5.64 14.57
C LEU A 51 5.75 5.17 15.48
N PHE A 52 6.92 5.77 15.33
CA PHE A 52 8.12 5.38 16.07
C PHE A 52 8.76 6.63 16.61
N GLY A 53 8.67 6.88 17.92
CA GLY A 53 9.40 7.97 18.51
C GLY A 53 10.90 7.80 18.25
N LEU A 54 11.46 8.46 17.22
CA LEU A 54 12.90 8.52 17.03
C LEU A 54 13.46 9.62 17.91
N ARG A 55 14.44 9.28 18.72
CA ARG A 55 15.18 10.22 19.57
C ARG A 55 16.67 10.11 19.31
N ILE A 56 17.31 11.26 19.21
CA ILE A 56 18.76 11.38 19.11
C ILE A 56 19.29 11.94 20.42
N ASP A 57 20.20 11.25 21.07
CA ASP A 57 20.88 11.66 22.28
C ASP A 57 22.37 11.88 22.00
N GLN A 58 22.96 12.93 22.62
CA GLN A 58 24.38 13.17 22.60
C GLN A 58 25.04 12.41 23.76
N LEU A 59 25.76 11.35 23.45
CA LEU A 59 26.42 10.48 24.44
C LEU A 59 27.78 10.99 24.86
N LYS A 60 28.53 11.59 23.93
CA LYS A 60 29.87 12.11 24.14
C LYS A 60 30.09 13.34 23.26
N TYR A 61 30.83 14.33 23.80
CA TYR A 61 31.25 15.52 23.06
C TYR A 61 32.59 16.05 23.59
N GLU A 62 33.64 15.89 22.79
CA GLU A 62 35.01 16.29 23.12
C GLU A 62 35.51 17.30 22.09
N ARG A 63 35.51 18.59 22.47
CA ARG A 63 35.99 19.64 21.60
C ARG A 63 37.52 19.78 21.68
N GLY A 64 38.19 19.56 20.56
CA GLY A 64 39.58 19.98 20.36
C GLY A 64 39.67 21.36 19.70
N PHE A 65 40.86 21.76 19.33
CA PHE A 65 41.11 23.05 18.68
C PHE A 65 40.59 23.06 17.21
N PHE A 66 40.94 22.07 16.43
CA PHE A 66 40.61 21.99 15.01
C PHE A 66 39.42 21.10 14.70
N SER A 67 39.07 20.23 15.62
CA SER A 67 37.97 19.29 15.45
C SER A 67 37.32 18.90 16.78
N THR A 68 36.08 18.45 16.69
CA THR A 68 35.34 17.85 17.78
C THR A 68 35.14 16.38 17.49
N GLN A 69 35.24 15.53 18.49
CA GLN A 69 34.76 14.14 18.44
C GLN A 69 33.48 14.06 19.26
N ALA A 70 32.44 13.54 18.68
CA ALA A 70 31.15 13.37 19.33
C ALA A 70 30.62 11.96 19.06
N ARG A 71 29.81 11.45 19.99
CA ARG A 71 29.05 10.23 19.83
C ARG A 71 27.58 10.54 20.07
N TYR A 72 26.75 10.11 19.15
CA TYR A 72 25.31 10.24 19.20
C TYR A 72 24.67 8.88 19.21
N GLY A 73 23.60 8.71 19.97
CA GLY A 73 22.76 7.51 19.96
C GLY A 73 21.40 7.82 19.37
N ILE A 74 20.92 6.98 18.49
CA ILE A 74 19.56 7.01 17.96
C ILE A 74 18.80 5.86 18.59
N SER A 75 17.73 6.16 19.30
CA SER A 75 16.85 5.17 19.93
C SER A 75 15.43 5.26 19.37
N LEU A 76 14.78 4.12 19.26
CA LEU A 76 13.35 4.03 19.07
C LEU A 76 12.67 4.16 20.44
N LEU A 77 11.81 5.15 20.57
CA LEU A 77 10.95 5.26 21.75
C LEU A 77 9.76 4.31 21.50
N LYS A 78 9.82 3.11 22.09
CA LYS A 78 8.68 2.20 22.10
C LYS A 78 7.55 2.85 22.89
N ASN A 79 6.36 2.90 22.32
CA ASN A 79 5.14 3.13 23.07
C ASN A 79 4.64 1.79 23.65
N GLU A 80 3.66 1.80 24.53
CA GLU A 80 3.12 0.61 25.20
C GLU A 80 2.49 -0.40 24.21
N ASN A 81 2.14 0.05 23.00
CA ASN A 81 1.53 -0.75 21.93
C ASN A 81 2.51 -1.10 20.80
N ALA A 82 3.79 -0.77 20.96
CA ALA A 82 4.77 -1.16 19.95
C ALA A 82 4.92 -2.67 19.93
N PRO A 83 4.97 -3.33 18.74
CA PRO A 83 5.22 -4.76 18.63
C PRO A 83 6.43 -5.19 19.45
N ASP A 84 6.33 -6.34 20.11
CA ASP A 84 7.39 -6.84 21.01
C ASP A 84 8.70 -7.15 20.26
N ASP A 85 8.62 -7.47 19.00
CA ASP A 85 9.72 -7.77 18.07
C ASP A 85 10.45 -6.55 17.51
N LEU A 86 9.95 -5.33 17.76
CA LEU A 86 10.68 -4.13 17.37
C LEU A 86 12.04 -4.06 18.08
N PRO A 87 13.13 -3.77 17.34
CA PRO A 87 14.46 -3.70 17.91
C PRO A 87 14.50 -2.75 19.10
N SER A 88 14.77 -3.29 20.29
CA SER A 88 15.04 -2.48 21.47
C SER A 88 16.54 -2.24 21.54
N GLY A 89 16.96 -1.01 21.38
CA GLY A 89 18.37 -0.66 21.49
C GLY A 89 18.69 0.70 20.93
N MET A 90 19.90 1.16 21.22
CA MET A 90 20.44 2.41 20.73
C MET A 90 21.47 2.11 19.62
N ILE A 91 21.29 2.70 18.46
CA ILE A 91 22.31 2.67 17.41
C ILE A 91 23.20 3.87 17.60
N GLU A 92 24.48 3.62 17.84
CA GLU A 92 25.45 4.67 18.11
C GLU A 92 26.19 5.07 16.83
N PHE A 93 26.54 6.37 16.75
CA PHE A 93 27.30 6.96 15.66
C PHE A 93 28.45 7.79 16.20
N ASP A 94 29.63 7.55 15.70
CA ASP A 94 30.79 8.39 15.94
C ASP A 94 30.82 9.50 14.89
N ALA A 95 30.95 10.74 15.33
CA ALA A 95 31.03 11.92 14.50
C ALA A 95 32.33 12.70 14.74
N ARG A 96 33.09 12.95 13.67
CA ARG A 96 34.23 13.85 13.68
C ARG A 96 33.88 15.13 12.94
N ILE A 97 33.87 16.24 13.67
CA ILE A 97 33.49 17.57 13.18
C ILE A 97 34.75 18.42 13.04
N GLU A 98 35.21 18.66 11.83
CA GLU A 98 36.33 19.60 11.54
C GLU A 98 35.78 21.03 11.51
N HIS A 99 36.40 21.92 12.27
CA HIS A 99 35.95 23.30 12.40
C HIS A 99 36.40 24.17 11.21
N GLY A 100 35.48 25.09 10.80
CA GLY A 100 35.81 26.12 9.80
C GLY A 100 36.83 27.14 10.28
N PRO A 101 37.20 28.10 9.44
CA PRO A 101 36.58 28.41 8.15
C PRO A 101 37.01 27.52 6.99
N PHE A 102 38.11 26.77 7.12
CA PHE A 102 38.67 25.93 6.06
C PHE A 102 38.94 24.50 6.59
N PRO A 103 37.89 23.68 6.82
CA PRO A 103 38.08 22.29 7.22
C PRO A 103 38.93 21.55 6.15
N ARG A 104 39.93 20.78 6.59
CA ARG A 104 40.87 20.12 5.68
C ARG A 104 40.17 19.16 4.71
N SER A 105 39.26 18.38 5.20
CA SER A 105 38.49 17.42 4.43
C SER A 105 37.56 18.08 3.41
N ALA A 106 37.03 19.27 3.73
CA ALA A 106 36.22 20.06 2.79
C ALA A 106 37.09 20.62 1.66
N LEU A 107 38.30 21.15 2.00
CA LEU A 107 39.25 21.64 1.00
C LEU A 107 39.72 20.51 0.07
N ALA A 108 40.01 19.32 0.60
CA ALA A 108 40.42 18.17 -0.20
C ALA A 108 39.35 17.74 -1.21
N ARG A 109 38.09 18.07 -0.96
CA ARG A 109 36.94 17.83 -1.85
C ARG A 109 36.62 19.04 -2.77
N GLY A 110 37.50 20.04 -2.83
CA GLY A 110 37.37 21.20 -3.70
C GLY A 110 36.46 22.33 -3.12
N ALA A 111 36.07 22.26 -1.86
CA ALA A 111 35.29 23.33 -1.21
C ALA A 111 36.22 24.46 -0.77
N ILE A 112 36.67 25.33 -1.68
CA ILE A 112 37.58 26.42 -1.43
C ILE A 112 36.95 27.63 -0.73
N ALA A 113 35.63 27.77 -0.77
CA ALA A 113 34.90 28.81 -0.01
C ALA A 113 34.85 28.47 1.46
N PRO A 114 34.83 29.45 2.40
CA PRO A 114 34.73 29.21 3.82
C PRO A 114 33.49 28.36 4.20
N LYS A 115 33.69 27.34 5.02
CA LYS A 115 32.66 26.44 5.54
C LYS A 115 32.64 26.48 7.05
N LEU A 116 31.46 26.32 7.66
CA LEU A 116 31.29 26.22 9.09
C LEU A 116 31.95 24.96 9.64
N ALA A 117 31.70 23.84 9.01
CA ALA A 117 32.22 22.54 9.41
C ALA A 117 32.26 21.54 8.22
N PHE A 118 33.13 20.56 8.38
CA PHE A 118 33.04 19.27 7.72
C PHE A 118 32.77 18.20 8.78
N VAL A 119 31.77 17.37 8.54
CA VAL A 119 31.36 16.32 9.49
C VAL A 119 31.54 14.97 8.80
N HIS A 120 32.32 14.11 9.40
CA HIS A 120 32.37 12.69 9.07
C HIS A 120 31.65 11.92 10.14
N THR A 121 30.72 11.06 9.74
CA THR A 121 29.89 10.25 10.64
C THR A 121 29.96 8.80 10.22
N GLU A 122 30.11 7.90 11.17
CA GLU A 122 30.08 6.45 10.93
C GLU A 122 29.34 5.73 12.05
N MET A 123 28.68 4.62 11.72
CA MET A 123 28.06 3.77 12.72
C MET A 123 29.11 3.19 13.64
N ALA A 124 28.92 3.31 14.95
CA ALA A 124 29.85 2.83 15.95
C ALA A 124 29.69 1.33 16.17
N GLN A 125 30.81 0.62 16.32
CA GLN A 125 30.78 -0.79 16.65
C GLN A 125 30.45 -0.98 18.14
N THR A 126 29.26 -1.52 18.40
CA THR A 126 28.80 -1.93 19.74
C THR A 126 28.64 -3.45 19.79
N ASP A 127 28.53 -4.03 20.97
CA ASP A 127 28.33 -5.49 21.08
C ASP A 127 27.06 -5.96 20.35
N GLN A 128 26.00 -5.15 20.39
CA GLN A 128 24.74 -5.40 19.69
C GLN A 128 24.90 -5.40 18.16
N LEU A 129 25.73 -4.53 17.61
CA LEU A 129 25.94 -4.36 16.18
C LEU A 129 27.11 -5.20 15.62
N LYS A 130 27.81 -5.95 16.48
CA LYS A 130 28.94 -6.78 16.05
C LYS A 130 28.59 -7.75 14.90
N PRO A 131 27.46 -8.46 14.87
CA PRO A 131 27.10 -9.33 13.75
C PRO A 131 27.01 -8.56 12.43
N LEU A 132 26.45 -7.34 12.45
CA LEU A 132 26.34 -6.49 11.26
C LEU A 132 27.72 -6.03 10.76
N PHE A 133 28.65 -5.71 11.67
CA PHE A 133 30.03 -5.38 11.30
C PHE A 133 30.79 -6.58 10.72
N GLU A 134 30.51 -7.79 11.21
CA GLU A 134 31.09 -9.02 10.62
C GLU A 134 30.61 -9.22 9.19
N LEU A 135 29.32 -8.99 8.89
CA LEU A 135 28.76 -9.05 7.54
C LEU A 135 29.40 -8.03 6.59
N THR A 136 29.68 -6.84 7.07
CA THR A 136 30.36 -5.78 6.29
C THR A 136 31.89 -5.86 6.33
N LYS A 137 32.46 -6.97 6.82
CA LYS A 137 33.91 -7.21 6.93
C LYS A 137 34.63 -6.14 7.76
N ASN A 138 33.98 -5.70 8.86
CA ASN A 138 34.42 -4.63 9.77
C ASN A 138 34.51 -3.24 9.12
N VAL A 139 33.89 -3.04 7.97
CA VAL A 139 33.60 -1.68 7.44
C VAL A 139 32.35 -1.16 8.15
N PRO A 140 32.31 0.13 8.58
CA PRO A 140 31.10 0.67 9.20
C PRO A 140 29.88 0.48 8.28
N PRO A 141 28.79 -0.14 8.79
CA PRO A 141 27.60 -0.43 7.98
C PRO A 141 26.91 0.81 7.42
N LEU A 142 27.11 1.96 8.03
CA LEU A 142 26.71 3.27 7.52
C LEU A 142 27.80 4.27 7.82
N SER A 143 28.27 4.97 6.81
CA SER A 143 29.18 6.09 6.96
C SER A 143 28.81 7.23 6.02
N GLY A 144 29.22 8.44 6.34
CA GLY A 144 28.92 9.60 5.51
C GLY A 144 29.64 10.86 5.88
N ASP A 145 29.60 11.80 4.97
CA ASP A 145 30.22 13.09 5.05
C ASP A 145 29.22 14.21 4.83
N ALA A 146 29.33 15.29 5.56
CA ALA A 146 28.56 16.50 5.34
C ALA A 146 29.43 17.76 5.38
N VAL A 147 29.21 18.66 4.43
CA VAL A 147 29.81 19.99 4.39
C VAL A 147 28.77 21.02 4.76
N VAL A 148 28.98 21.74 5.85
CA VAL A 148 28.03 22.73 6.38
C VAL A 148 28.55 24.14 6.14
N SER A 149 27.72 25.00 5.55
CA SER A 149 28.05 26.43 5.35
C SER A 149 27.72 27.27 6.57
N TYR A 150 28.26 28.49 6.66
CA TYR A 150 27.92 29.44 7.74
C TYR A 150 26.44 29.86 7.72
N GLY A 151 25.79 29.82 6.55
CA GLY A 151 24.34 30.05 6.43
C GLY A 151 23.47 28.88 6.92
N GLY A 152 24.11 27.74 7.24
CA GLY A 152 23.40 26.54 7.71
C GLY A 152 22.94 25.60 6.60
N ASN A 153 23.30 25.87 5.34
CA ASN A 153 23.09 24.91 4.26
C ASN A 153 24.08 23.75 4.39
N ALA A 154 23.62 22.56 4.10
CA ALA A 154 24.41 21.33 4.16
C ALA A 154 24.40 20.59 2.83
N ASN A 155 25.52 19.93 2.51
CA ASN A 155 25.63 19.00 1.40
C ASN A 155 26.22 17.71 1.96
N SER A 156 25.52 16.61 1.83
CA SER A 156 25.85 15.32 2.46
C SER A 156 25.93 14.19 1.46
N LYS A 157 26.76 13.21 1.78
CA LYS A 157 26.85 11.93 1.08
C LYS A 157 27.01 10.83 2.11
N PHE A 158 26.19 9.81 2.03
CA PHE A 158 26.23 8.62 2.86
C PHE A 158 26.39 7.38 2.01
N GLN A 159 26.93 6.34 2.59
CA GLN A 159 27.10 5.05 1.94
C GLN A 159 26.87 3.91 2.92
N VAL A 160 26.26 2.86 2.41
CA VAL A 160 26.17 1.53 3.01
C VAL A 160 27.04 0.60 2.17
N PRO A 161 28.01 -0.12 2.73
CA PRO A 161 28.85 -1.03 1.95
C PRO A 161 28.07 -2.23 1.45
N PRO A 162 28.54 -2.93 0.41
CA PRO A 162 28.00 -4.20 0.00
C PRO A 162 28.04 -5.22 1.14
N LEU A 163 27.00 -6.04 1.24
CA LEU A 163 26.96 -7.14 2.19
C LEU A 163 26.34 -8.38 1.56
N GLN A 164 26.71 -9.54 2.08
CA GLN A 164 26.09 -10.80 1.75
C GLN A 164 25.77 -11.52 3.04
N PHE A 165 24.52 -11.92 3.20
CA PHE A 165 24.02 -12.66 4.35
C PHE A 165 23.53 -14.01 3.90
N LYS A 166 23.90 -15.06 4.64
CA LYS A 166 23.47 -16.42 4.36
C LYS A 166 22.90 -17.05 5.63
N GLU A 167 21.67 -17.56 5.50
CA GLU A 167 20.98 -18.32 6.56
C GLU A 167 20.36 -19.58 5.96
N GLY A 168 20.83 -20.73 6.38
CA GLY A 168 20.44 -21.99 5.75
C GLY A 168 20.74 -22.02 4.26
N ASP A 169 19.71 -22.24 3.45
CA ASP A 169 19.80 -22.21 1.98
C ASP A 169 19.52 -20.83 1.39
N SER A 170 19.11 -19.85 2.21
CA SER A 170 18.79 -18.50 1.77
C SER A 170 20.04 -17.62 1.75
N VAL A 171 20.18 -16.83 0.68
CA VAL A 171 21.27 -15.89 0.49
C VAL A 171 20.68 -14.54 0.08
N LEU A 172 20.95 -13.51 0.89
CA LEU A 172 20.75 -12.11 0.52
C LEU A 172 22.07 -11.54 -0.03
N ASP A 173 22.02 -10.97 -1.21
CA ASP A 173 23.12 -10.25 -1.87
C ASP A 173 22.71 -8.79 -2.07
N PHE A 174 23.36 -7.89 -1.37
CA PHE A 174 23.11 -6.45 -1.41
C PHE A 174 24.35 -5.71 -1.89
N SER A 175 24.23 -4.96 -2.98
CA SER A 175 25.33 -4.24 -3.62
C SER A 175 25.84 -3.02 -2.85
N GLY A 176 25.18 -2.65 -1.76
CA GLY A 176 25.39 -1.40 -1.07
C GLY A 176 24.44 -0.30 -1.57
N MET A 177 24.45 0.84 -0.86
CA MET A 177 23.63 2.02 -1.17
C MET A 177 24.51 3.28 -1.15
N GLN A 178 24.25 4.19 -2.06
CA GLN A 178 24.77 5.56 -2.02
C GLN A 178 23.61 6.53 -1.86
N LEU A 179 23.76 7.48 -0.95
CA LEU A 179 22.78 8.54 -0.70
C LEU A 179 23.51 9.88 -0.75
N ALA A 180 23.03 10.80 -1.57
CA ALA A 180 23.48 12.19 -1.61
C ALA A 180 22.31 13.12 -1.32
N GLY A 181 22.57 14.23 -0.63
CA GLY A 181 21.51 15.19 -0.33
C GLY A 181 22.01 16.58 -0.04
N THR A 182 21.15 17.56 -0.26
CA THR A 182 21.38 18.95 0.12
C THR A 182 20.25 19.46 1.01
N TYR A 183 20.59 20.35 1.92
CA TYR A 183 19.63 21.07 2.74
C TYR A 183 19.88 22.58 2.60
N GLU A 184 18.88 23.34 2.21
CA GLU A 184 18.92 24.78 2.12
C GLU A 184 18.06 25.42 3.22
N ARG A 185 18.73 26.02 4.20
CA ARG A 185 18.06 26.51 5.42
C ARG A 185 17.06 27.60 5.15
N ALA A 186 17.35 28.54 4.26
CA ALA A 186 16.51 29.72 4.01
C ALA A 186 15.13 29.32 3.47
N GLN A 187 15.07 28.30 2.63
CA GLN A 187 13.85 27.81 1.98
C GLN A 187 13.32 26.55 2.67
N GLN A 188 14.03 26.04 3.70
CA GLN A 188 13.79 24.72 4.29
C GLN A 188 13.65 23.65 3.20
N ALA A 189 14.49 23.76 2.17
CA ALA A 189 14.48 22.86 1.03
C ALA A 189 15.45 21.70 1.23
N VAL A 190 15.01 20.51 0.81
CA VAL A 190 15.80 19.28 0.85
C VAL A 190 15.79 18.68 -0.54
N THR A 191 16.99 18.32 -1.03
CA THR A 191 17.11 17.42 -2.17
C THR A 191 17.76 16.13 -1.72
N GLY A 192 17.36 14.99 -2.26
CA GLY A 192 17.95 13.68 -1.99
C GLY A 192 18.02 12.86 -3.25
N HIS A 193 19.09 12.06 -3.35
CA HIS A 193 19.30 11.07 -4.42
C HIS A 193 19.90 9.83 -3.81
N ALA A 194 19.23 8.69 -3.97
CA ALA A 194 19.68 7.38 -3.50
C ALA A 194 19.85 6.41 -4.66
N VAL A 195 20.85 5.54 -4.60
CA VAL A 195 21.10 4.50 -5.62
C VAL A 195 21.47 3.20 -4.92
N ILE A 196 20.85 2.11 -5.39
CA ILE A 196 21.18 0.73 -5.06
C ILE A 196 21.26 -0.03 -6.39
N ASP A 197 22.44 -0.57 -6.69
CA ASP A 197 22.63 -1.26 -7.98
C ASP A 197 21.90 -2.61 -8.01
N LYS A 198 21.90 -3.35 -6.88
CA LYS A 198 21.29 -4.68 -6.81
C LYS A 198 20.89 -5.06 -5.38
N ILE A 199 19.72 -5.68 -5.27
CA ILE A 199 19.24 -6.48 -4.13
C ILE A 199 18.82 -7.82 -4.69
N ALA A 200 19.34 -8.93 -4.17
CA ALA A 200 18.90 -10.25 -4.59
C ALA A 200 18.73 -11.17 -3.38
N VAL A 201 17.64 -11.89 -3.35
CA VAL A 201 17.37 -12.95 -2.38
C VAL A 201 17.17 -14.23 -3.16
N ASN A 202 17.94 -15.25 -2.85
CA ASN A 202 17.77 -16.60 -3.38
C ASN A 202 17.66 -17.54 -2.21
N GLY A 203 16.75 -18.49 -2.27
CA GLY A 203 16.53 -19.42 -1.19
C GLY A 203 15.73 -20.63 -1.58
N SER A 204 15.34 -21.40 -0.58
CA SER A 204 14.47 -22.55 -0.72
C SER A 204 13.43 -22.51 0.39
N GLN A 205 12.16 -22.61 0.03
CA GLN A 205 11.05 -22.77 0.95
C GLN A 205 10.42 -24.14 0.72
N GLU A 206 10.37 -24.99 1.74
CA GLU A 206 9.87 -26.38 1.65
C GLU A 206 10.59 -27.21 0.56
N GLY A 207 11.88 -26.96 0.36
CA GLY A 207 12.70 -27.64 -0.66
C GLY A 207 12.52 -27.14 -2.09
N LYS A 208 11.70 -26.10 -2.31
CA LYS A 208 11.47 -25.48 -3.63
C LYS A 208 12.22 -24.15 -3.73
N PRO A 209 12.98 -23.92 -4.81
CA PRO A 209 13.79 -22.71 -4.94
C PRO A 209 12.93 -21.48 -5.24
N PHE A 210 13.19 -20.38 -4.57
CA PHE A 210 12.63 -19.07 -4.90
C PHE A 210 13.75 -18.05 -5.18
N SER A 211 13.44 -17.02 -5.93
CA SER A 211 14.34 -15.89 -6.13
C SER A 211 13.59 -14.57 -6.28
N LEU A 212 14.17 -13.53 -5.70
CA LEU A 212 13.80 -12.13 -5.91
C LEU A 212 15.07 -11.37 -6.32
N SER A 213 15.02 -10.61 -7.39
CA SER A 213 16.11 -9.73 -7.80
C SER A 213 15.57 -8.36 -8.19
N ILE A 214 16.10 -7.31 -7.57
CA ILE A 214 15.83 -5.91 -7.89
C ILE A 214 17.15 -5.29 -8.35
N SER A 215 17.16 -4.68 -9.51
CA SER A 215 18.35 -4.03 -10.06
C SER A 215 18.10 -2.60 -10.52
N GLY A 216 19.10 -1.73 -10.32
CA GLY A 216 19.05 -0.34 -10.72
C GLY A 216 17.98 0.47 -10.01
N LEU A 217 17.80 0.26 -8.70
CA LEU A 217 16.91 1.06 -7.86
C LEU A 217 17.54 2.43 -7.62
N SER A 218 16.80 3.48 -7.97
CA SER A 218 17.14 4.87 -7.64
C SER A 218 15.94 5.63 -7.10
N GLY A 219 16.19 6.53 -6.17
CA GLY A 219 15.19 7.41 -5.59
C GLY A 219 15.65 8.86 -5.63
N ASP A 220 14.75 9.76 -6.00
CA ASP A 220 14.96 11.20 -6.00
C ASP A 220 13.90 11.88 -5.13
N ALA A 221 14.30 12.90 -4.41
CA ALA A 221 13.40 13.75 -3.66
C ALA A 221 13.86 15.20 -3.74
N ASN A 222 12.92 16.11 -3.97
CA ASN A 222 13.15 17.54 -3.97
C ASN A 222 11.93 18.20 -3.31
N SER A 223 12.11 18.76 -2.14
CA SER A 223 11.02 19.36 -1.39
C SER A 223 11.44 20.65 -0.71
N ARG A 224 10.49 21.54 -0.54
CA ARG A 224 10.65 22.78 0.23
C ARG A 224 9.41 23.03 1.09
N MET A 225 9.56 23.84 2.13
CA MET A 225 8.41 24.28 2.90
C MET A 225 7.55 25.23 2.04
N GLY A 226 6.30 24.88 1.86
CA GLY A 226 5.31 25.68 1.16
C GLY A 226 4.66 26.73 2.06
N LYS A 227 3.89 27.63 1.45
CA LYS A 227 3.24 28.76 2.14
C LYS A 227 2.15 28.34 3.14
N PHE A 228 1.57 27.16 2.95
CA PHE A 228 0.59 26.60 3.89
C PHE A 228 1.24 25.80 5.04
N GLY A 229 2.58 25.79 5.14
CA GLY A 229 3.29 25.00 6.15
C GLY A 229 3.32 23.51 5.87
N LEU A 230 3.05 23.12 4.63
CA LEU A 230 3.18 21.76 4.10
C LEU A 230 4.44 21.65 3.23
N SER A 231 5.07 20.48 3.21
CA SER A 231 6.20 20.23 2.33
C SER A 231 5.69 20.02 0.90
N VAL A 232 6.18 20.79 -0.05
CA VAL A 232 5.81 20.71 -1.47
C VAL A 232 7.04 20.43 -2.33
N GLY A 233 6.86 19.75 -3.45
CA GLY A 233 7.94 19.35 -4.35
C GLY A 233 7.65 18.04 -5.03
N ASP A 234 8.69 17.35 -5.46
CA ASP A 234 8.62 16.08 -6.18
C ASP A 234 9.48 15.01 -5.53
N SER A 235 9.01 13.78 -5.60
CA SER A 235 9.76 12.59 -5.22
C SER A 235 9.41 11.44 -6.16
N GLY A 236 10.34 10.50 -6.32
CA GLY A 236 10.11 9.36 -7.17
C GLY A 236 11.10 8.24 -6.95
N ILE A 237 10.70 7.06 -7.38
CA ILE A 237 11.49 5.83 -7.37
C ILE A 237 11.52 5.30 -8.81
N LYS A 238 12.67 4.80 -9.23
CA LYS A 238 12.85 4.08 -10.49
C LYS A 238 13.57 2.78 -10.23
N VAL A 239 13.09 1.73 -10.84
CA VAL A 239 13.72 0.41 -10.79
C VAL A 239 13.91 -0.08 -12.21
N LYS A 240 15.15 -0.40 -12.57
CA LYS A 240 15.45 -0.87 -13.92
C LYS A 240 14.86 -2.24 -14.20
N ARG A 241 14.92 -3.15 -13.22
CA ARG A 241 14.37 -4.50 -13.37
C ARG A 241 14.04 -5.14 -12.02
N ILE A 242 12.86 -5.74 -11.93
CA ILE A 242 12.42 -6.62 -10.85
C ILE A 242 12.18 -7.99 -11.45
N GLU A 243 12.70 -9.04 -10.82
CA GLU A 243 12.46 -10.44 -11.19
C GLU A 243 12.06 -11.22 -9.95
N ILE A 244 10.95 -11.94 -10.05
CA ILE A 244 10.43 -12.82 -9.00
C ILE A 244 10.22 -14.20 -9.62
N ALA A 245 10.67 -15.23 -8.92
CA ALA A 245 10.31 -16.61 -9.21
C ALA A 245 9.84 -17.28 -7.93
N ASP A 246 8.62 -17.77 -7.96
CA ASP A 246 7.93 -18.42 -6.86
C ASP A 246 8.55 -19.80 -6.53
N PRO A 247 8.55 -20.21 -5.24
CA PRO A 247 9.01 -21.53 -4.79
C PRO A 247 8.35 -22.71 -5.51
N ASN A 248 7.10 -22.55 -5.89
CA ASN A 248 6.34 -23.59 -6.60
C ASN A 248 6.66 -23.66 -8.09
N GLY A 249 7.44 -22.70 -8.62
CA GLY A 249 7.70 -22.57 -10.06
C GLY A 249 6.45 -22.19 -10.87
N ALA A 250 5.34 -21.91 -10.18
CA ALA A 250 4.06 -21.59 -10.81
C ALA A 250 4.05 -20.17 -11.37
N MET A 251 4.81 -19.25 -10.80
CA MET A 251 4.84 -17.85 -11.22
C MET A 251 6.27 -17.35 -11.42
N LYS A 252 6.51 -16.78 -12.58
CA LYS A 252 7.68 -16.01 -12.94
C LYS A 252 7.22 -14.61 -13.35
N LEU A 253 7.63 -13.59 -12.63
CA LEU A 253 7.34 -12.19 -12.97
C LEU A 253 8.65 -11.48 -13.30
N ALA A 254 8.68 -10.76 -14.41
CA ALA A 254 9.73 -9.79 -14.70
C ALA A 254 9.09 -8.46 -15.09
N LEU A 255 9.56 -7.40 -14.45
CA LEU A 255 9.12 -6.03 -14.66
C LEU A 255 10.34 -5.17 -14.99
N ASP A 256 10.35 -4.58 -16.17
CA ASP A 256 11.42 -3.68 -16.63
C ASP A 256 10.97 -2.22 -16.52
N ASP A 257 11.92 -1.35 -16.17
CA ASP A 257 11.78 0.11 -16.17
C ASP A 257 10.53 0.61 -15.39
N PHE A 258 10.35 0.11 -14.15
CA PHE A 258 9.31 0.61 -13.26
C PHE A 258 9.64 2.00 -12.75
N GLY A 259 8.65 2.89 -12.80
CA GLY A 259 8.71 4.25 -12.28
C GLY A 259 7.49 4.59 -11.41
N TYR A 260 7.75 5.25 -10.29
CA TYR A 260 6.73 5.87 -9.44
C TYR A 260 7.18 7.28 -9.08
N GLY A 261 6.31 8.24 -9.25
CA GLY A 261 6.60 9.64 -8.91
C GLY A 261 5.40 10.35 -8.30
N VAL A 262 5.65 11.20 -7.32
CA VAL A 262 4.65 12.07 -6.69
C VAL A 262 5.13 13.50 -6.74
N THR A 263 4.25 14.41 -7.15
CA THR A 263 4.47 15.86 -7.12
C THR A 263 3.39 16.50 -6.25
N LEU A 264 3.80 17.20 -5.19
CA LEU A 264 2.94 18.14 -4.47
C LEU A 264 3.24 19.56 -4.95
N SER A 265 2.24 20.22 -5.48
CA SER A 265 2.33 21.60 -5.97
C SER A 265 1.44 22.54 -5.16
N GLU A 266 1.79 23.83 -5.13
CA GLU A 266 0.97 24.85 -4.48
C GLU A 266 0.80 26.05 -5.41
N ASN A 267 -0.34 26.70 -5.34
CA ASN A 267 -0.56 28.03 -5.88
C ASN A 267 -0.97 29.00 -4.77
N ASP A 268 -1.62 30.12 -5.08
CA ASP A 268 -1.96 31.12 -4.07
C ASP A 268 -3.04 30.66 -3.08
N LYS A 269 -3.89 29.73 -3.46
CA LYS A 269 -5.05 29.28 -2.66
C LYS A 269 -5.12 27.79 -2.45
N SER A 270 -4.51 27.00 -3.33
CA SER A 270 -4.72 25.56 -3.35
C SER A 270 -3.44 24.74 -3.44
N ILE A 271 -3.59 23.49 -3.11
CA ILE A 271 -2.61 22.40 -3.25
C ILE A 271 -3.10 21.45 -4.33
N GLY A 272 -2.17 20.92 -5.11
CA GLY A 272 -2.39 19.87 -6.06
C GLY A 272 -1.42 18.72 -5.81
N VAL A 273 -1.90 17.49 -6.02
CA VAL A 273 -1.13 16.24 -5.95
C VAL A 273 -1.21 15.58 -7.32
N LYS A 274 -0.06 15.13 -7.82
CA LYS A 274 0.01 14.29 -9.01
C LYS A 274 0.85 13.08 -8.68
N ALA A 275 0.29 11.88 -8.84
CA ALA A 275 1.02 10.62 -8.76
C ALA A 275 1.07 9.98 -10.16
N ALA A 276 2.24 9.50 -10.54
CA ALA A 276 2.46 8.84 -11.81
C ALA A 276 3.13 7.49 -11.58
N TYR A 277 2.58 6.46 -12.20
CA TYR A 277 3.11 5.11 -12.23
C TYR A 277 3.37 4.74 -13.67
N ASP A 278 4.52 4.18 -13.94
CA ASP A 278 4.85 3.64 -15.25
C ASP A 278 5.61 2.32 -15.11
N SER A 279 5.31 1.41 -16.00
CA SER A 279 6.07 0.17 -16.16
C SER A 279 6.43 0.01 -17.64
N GLY A 280 7.66 -0.35 -17.88
CA GLY A 280 8.08 -0.75 -19.21
C GLY A 280 7.52 -2.12 -19.57
N LYS A 281 8.38 -3.08 -19.86
CA LYS A 281 7.91 -4.43 -20.22
C LYS A 281 7.59 -5.25 -18.98
N VAL A 282 6.36 -5.78 -18.94
CA VAL A 282 5.92 -6.78 -17.97
C VAL A 282 5.86 -8.15 -18.65
N THR A 283 6.46 -9.15 -17.99
CA THR A 283 6.48 -10.54 -18.46
C THR A 283 6.02 -11.45 -17.33
N VAL A 284 4.99 -12.25 -17.57
CA VAL A 284 4.44 -13.23 -16.61
C VAL A 284 4.57 -14.62 -17.24
N ASN A 285 5.26 -15.53 -16.56
CA ASN A 285 5.48 -16.89 -17.05
C ASN A 285 5.98 -16.95 -18.52
N ASP A 286 6.95 -16.06 -18.82
CA ASP A 286 7.54 -15.89 -20.15
C ASP A 286 6.60 -15.30 -21.23
N ILE A 287 5.35 -14.91 -20.86
CA ILE A 287 4.41 -14.18 -21.71
C ILE A 287 4.65 -12.68 -21.56
N ALA A 288 4.90 -11.96 -22.65
CA ALA A 288 5.01 -10.51 -22.63
C ALA A 288 3.60 -9.88 -22.57
N VAL A 289 3.16 -9.52 -21.37
CA VAL A 289 1.81 -8.99 -21.15
C VAL A 289 1.67 -7.51 -21.47
N GLY A 290 2.77 -6.79 -21.71
CA GLY A 290 2.74 -5.39 -22.16
C GLY A 290 3.49 -4.43 -21.27
N SER A 291 3.06 -3.17 -21.32
CA SER A 291 3.55 -2.04 -20.50
C SER A 291 2.38 -1.21 -20.01
N GLY A 292 2.50 -0.61 -18.82
CA GLY A 292 1.43 0.14 -18.18
C GLY A 292 1.81 1.56 -17.83
N GLN A 293 0.82 2.44 -17.80
CA GLN A 293 0.96 3.82 -17.30
C GLN A 293 -0.32 4.23 -16.58
N MET A 294 -0.16 4.88 -15.41
CA MET A 294 -1.26 5.49 -14.70
C MET A 294 -0.84 6.86 -14.17
N VAL A 295 -1.68 7.85 -14.37
CA VAL A 295 -1.48 9.19 -13.81
C VAL A 295 -2.74 9.56 -13.03
N VAL A 296 -2.57 9.81 -11.74
CA VAL A 296 -3.62 10.28 -10.84
C VAL A 296 -3.33 11.74 -10.49
N THR A 297 -4.34 12.59 -10.64
CA THR A 297 -4.23 14.01 -10.30
C THR A 297 -5.37 14.40 -9.35
N LEU A 298 -5.03 15.06 -8.25
CA LEU A 298 -5.95 15.69 -7.33
C LEU A 298 -5.58 17.18 -7.31
N ALA A 299 -6.50 18.04 -7.74
CA ALA A 299 -6.21 19.46 -7.92
C ALA A 299 -7.24 20.34 -7.19
N ASN A 300 -6.88 21.60 -7.00
CA ASN A 300 -7.72 22.64 -6.39
C ASN A 300 -8.15 22.36 -4.94
N LEU A 301 -7.39 21.55 -4.19
CA LEU A 301 -7.62 21.40 -2.76
C LEU A 301 -7.32 22.71 -2.03
N ASP A 302 -8.24 23.24 -1.23
CA ASP A 302 -7.96 24.44 -0.44
C ASP A 302 -6.76 24.22 0.48
N GLY A 303 -5.75 25.08 0.37
CA GLY A 303 -4.45 24.86 1.06
C GLY A 303 -4.54 24.95 2.57
N GLN A 304 -5.48 25.74 3.12
CA GLN A 304 -5.71 25.84 4.56
C GLN A 304 -6.46 24.60 5.07
N ALA A 305 -7.46 24.16 4.32
CA ALA A 305 -8.21 22.96 4.65
C ALA A 305 -7.31 21.71 4.62
N VAL A 306 -6.43 21.56 3.62
CA VAL A 306 -5.43 20.47 3.57
C VAL A 306 -4.53 20.50 4.80
N LYS A 307 -4.07 21.69 5.22
CA LYS A 307 -3.23 21.81 6.41
C LYS A 307 -3.99 21.39 7.68
N GLN A 308 -5.23 21.82 7.84
CA GLN A 308 -6.06 21.45 8.99
C GLN A 308 -6.36 19.95 9.00
N PHE A 309 -6.77 19.39 7.87
CA PHE A 309 -6.99 17.95 7.74
C PHE A 309 -5.73 17.14 8.09
N SER A 310 -4.58 17.53 7.54
CA SER A 310 -3.30 16.90 7.84
C SER A 310 -2.93 16.99 9.32
N ASP A 311 -3.20 18.11 9.97
CA ASP A 311 -2.91 18.29 11.41
C ASP A 311 -3.85 17.42 12.26
N THR A 312 -5.14 17.37 11.93
CA THR A 312 -6.15 16.54 12.59
C THR A 312 -5.81 15.05 12.43
N TYR A 313 -5.56 14.61 11.20
CA TYR A 313 -5.15 13.24 10.93
C TYR A 313 -3.89 12.83 11.71
N ASN A 314 -2.85 13.64 11.64
CA ASN A 314 -1.61 13.38 12.40
C ASN A 314 -1.82 13.38 13.92
N GLN A 315 -2.79 14.14 14.44
CA GLN A 315 -3.15 14.13 15.86
C GLN A 315 -3.84 12.81 16.23
N ILE A 316 -4.78 12.37 15.42
CA ILE A 316 -5.51 11.12 15.61
C ILE A 316 -4.57 9.91 15.55
N VAL A 317 -3.72 9.85 14.52
CA VAL A 317 -2.70 8.81 14.40
C VAL A 317 -1.79 8.77 15.61
N ARG A 318 -1.33 9.93 16.13
CA ARG A 318 -0.52 9.97 17.36
C ARG A 318 -1.27 9.46 18.59
N GLN A 319 -2.57 9.74 18.71
CA GLN A 319 -3.39 9.29 19.84
C GLN A 319 -3.67 7.78 19.77
N ALA A 320 -4.01 7.28 18.60
CA ALA A 320 -4.19 5.83 18.37
C ALA A 320 -2.92 5.05 18.73
N MET A 321 -1.75 5.56 18.35
CA MET A 321 -0.46 4.92 18.65
C MET A 321 0.02 5.08 20.09
N ALA A 322 -0.47 6.08 20.82
CA ALA A 322 -0.16 6.24 22.23
C ALA A 322 -0.91 5.26 23.15
N GLY A 323 -1.61 4.26 22.59
CA GLY A 323 -2.35 3.26 23.36
C GLY A 323 -3.66 3.76 23.93
N ALA A 324 -4.19 4.86 23.41
CA ALA A 324 -5.43 5.43 23.93
C ALA A 324 -6.70 4.70 23.42
N THR A 325 -6.56 3.68 22.54
CA THR A 325 -7.74 3.02 21.97
C THR A 325 -7.55 1.52 21.70
N ASP A 326 -7.97 0.71 22.65
CA ASP A 326 -8.51 -0.63 22.36
C ASP A 326 -9.93 -0.54 21.73
N GLU A 327 -10.43 0.68 21.47
CA GLU A 327 -11.81 0.99 21.10
C GLU A 327 -11.97 1.69 19.74
N GLY A 328 -11.01 1.54 18.80
CA GLY A 328 -11.12 2.21 17.49
C GLY A 328 -11.04 3.76 17.58
N LEU A 329 -11.36 4.47 16.50
CA LEU A 329 -11.51 5.93 16.52
C LEU A 329 -12.74 6.32 17.32
N LYS A 330 -12.58 7.27 18.24
CA LYS A 330 -13.72 7.84 18.97
C LYS A 330 -14.60 8.65 18.02
N ASP A 331 -15.91 8.66 18.28
CA ASP A 331 -16.89 9.39 17.46
C ASP A 331 -16.47 10.85 17.23
N GLU A 332 -15.95 11.54 18.29
CA GLU A 332 -15.43 12.91 18.18
C GLU A 332 -14.25 13.05 17.19
N GLN A 333 -13.45 11.99 17.02
CA GLN A 333 -12.32 11.99 16.08
C GLN A 333 -12.79 11.77 14.64
N VAL A 334 -13.78 10.89 14.47
CA VAL A 334 -14.46 10.67 13.17
C VAL A 334 -15.15 11.96 12.74
N ASP A 335 -15.93 12.57 13.64
CA ASP A 335 -16.61 13.85 13.38
C ASP A 335 -15.61 14.95 12.99
N SER A 336 -14.47 15.03 13.69
CA SER A 336 -13.42 16.01 13.40
C SER A 336 -12.77 15.76 12.03
N LEU A 337 -12.59 14.51 11.61
CA LEU A 337 -12.09 14.16 10.28
C LEU A 337 -13.12 14.49 9.20
N LEU A 338 -14.39 14.19 9.43
CA LEU A 338 -15.49 14.50 8.51
C LEU A 338 -15.64 16.03 8.35
N ASP A 339 -15.61 16.79 9.44
CA ASP A 339 -15.69 18.26 9.39
C ASP A 339 -14.51 18.88 8.64
N THR A 340 -13.28 18.45 8.94
CA THR A 340 -12.10 18.93 8.21
C THR A 340 -12.05 18.40 6.77
N GLY A 341 -12.56 17.19 6.50
CA GLY A 341 -12.69 16.61 5.17
C GLY A 341 -13.64 17.39 4.27
N THR A 342 -14.80 17.78 4.81
CA THR A 342 -15.77 18.59 4.05
C THR A 342 -15.22 19.97 3.67
N GLN A 343 -14.34 20.55 4.49
CA GLN A 343 -13.67 21.81 4.18
C GLN A 343 -12.76 21.72 2.95
N LEU A 344 -12.28 20.52 2.57
CA LEU A 344 -11.51 20.34 1.35
C LEU A 344 -12.33 20.69 0.10
N LEU A 345 -13.66 20.56 0.16
CA LEU A 345 -14.57 20.91 -0.93
C LEU A 345 -14.59 22.43 -1.22
N ALA A 346 -14.13 23.28 -0.28
CA ALA A 346 -14.12 24.74 -0.46
C ALA A 346 -13.33 25.21 -1.68
N GLY A 347 -12.32 24.44 -2.10
CA GLY A 347 -11.53 24.71 -3.29
C GLY A 347 -12.17 24.26 -4.61
N ASN A 348 -13.34 23.61 -4.59
CA ASN A 348 -13.92 22.87 -5.71
C ASN A 348 -12.89 21.89 -6.30
N PRO A 349 -12.49 20.88 -5.56
CA PRO A 349 -11.43 19.97 -5.97
C PRO A 349 -11.83 19.14 -7.19
N SER A 350 -10.84 18.72 -7.94
CA SER A 350 -11.00 17.76 -9.04
C SER A 350 -10.07 16.58 -8.86
N PHE A 351 -10.56 15.41 -9.20
CA PHE A 351 -9.82 14.16 -9.26
C PHE A 351 -9.80 13.66 -10.69
N ALA A 352 -8.65 13.17 -11.16
CA ALA A 352 -8.56 12.55 -12.47
C ALA A 352 -7.59 11.38 -12.47
N ILE A 353 -7.93 10.35 -13.22
CA ILE A 353 -7.03 9.27 -13.64
C ILE A 353 -6.89 9.42 -15.16
N GLU A 354 -5.78 10.01 -15.63
CA GLU A 354 -5.56 10.35 -17.04
C GLU A 354 -4.07 10.29 -17.40
N PRO A 355 -3.64 9.24 -18.12
CA PRO A 355 -4.36 8.02 -18.46
C PRO A 355 -4.19 6.91 -17.39
N LEU A 356 -5.08 5.94 -17.39
CA LEU A 356 -4.75 4.55 -17.04
C LEU A 356 -4.66 3.81 -18.37
N SER A 357 -3.48 3.37 -18.77
CA SER A 357 -3.29 2.70 -20.06
C SER A 357 -2.46 1.44 -19.93
N TRP A 358 -2.79 0.46 -20.76
CA TRP A 358 -2.04 -0.77 -20.95
C TRP A 358 -1.78 -0.98 -22.42
N LYS A 359 -0.54 -1.27 -22.80
CA LYS A 359 -0.10 -1.33 -24.18
C LYS A 359 0.70 -2.59 -24.46
N THR A 360 0.38 -3.25 -25.60
CA THR A 360 1.18 -4.32 -26.19
C THR A 360 1.56 -3.94 -27.63
N ASP A 361 2.27 -4.81 -28.32
CA ASP A 361 2.56 -4.64 -29.76
C ASP A 361 1.31 -4.73 -30.65
N LYS A 362 0.18 -5.21 -30.10
CA LYS A 362 -1.08 -5.40 -30.82
C LYS A 362 -2.08 -4.25 -30.62
N GLY A 363 -1.87 -3.43 -29.61
CA GLY A 363 -2.78 -2.31 -29.34
C GLY A 363 -2.57 -1.69 -27.98
N GLU A 364 -3.48 -0.78 -27.65
CA GLU A 364 -3.48 -0.05 -26.36
C GLU A 364 -4.92 0.08 -25.87
N SER A 365 -5.15 -0.33 -24.62
CA SER A 365 -6.39 -0.08 -23.89
C SER A 365 -6.20 1.06 -22.93
N LYS A 366 -7.21 1.94 -22.79
CA LYS A 366 -7.15 3.15 -21.97
C LYS A 366 -8.42 3.38 -21.18
N LEU A 367 -8.27 3.85 -19.95
CA LEU A 367 -9.31 4.46 -19.17
C LEU A 367 -8.88 5.90 -18.84
N ASN A 368 -9.72 6.86 -19.18
CA ASN A 368 -9.65 8.21 -18.65
C ASN A 368 -10.87 8.45 -17.78
N PHE A 369 -10.66 8.95 -16.58
CA PHE A 369 -11.69 9.29 -15.61
C PHE A 369 -11.41 10.66 -15.03
N ALA A 370 -12.42 11.54 -15.00
CA ALA A 370 -12.33 12.84 -14.35
C ALA A 370 -13.60 13.09 -13.52
N LEU A 371 -13.40 13.60 -12.30
CA LEU A 371 -14.43 13.96 -11.35
C LEU A 371 -14.20 15.41 -10.90
N GLU A 372 -15.18 16.29 -11.09
CA GLU A 372 -15.19 17.64 -10.51
C GLU A 372 -16.17 17.68 -9.33
N LEU A 373 -15.71 18.18 -8.20
CA LEU A 373 -16.53 18.38 -7.02
C LEU A 373 -16.82 19.86 -6.78
N SER A 374 -17.88 20.15 -6.07
CA SER A 374 -18.22 21.48 -5.61
C SER A 374 -18.66 21.43 -4.15
N ASN A 375 -18.48 22.52 -3.43
CA ASN A 375 -18.97 22.61 -2.06
C ASN A 375 -20.48 22.88 -2.08
N PRO A 376 -21.36 21.97 -1.58
CA PRO A 376 -22.78 22.24 -1.46
C PRO A 376 -23.05 23.43 -0.54
N ALA A 377 -23.93 24.35 -0.95
CA ALA A 377 -24.21 25.58 -0.19
C ALA A 377 -24.83 25.30 1.21
N ASP A 378 -25.49 24.16 1.36
CA ASP A 378 -26.19 23.68 2.55
C ASP A 378 -25.46 22.52 3.24
N ALA A 379 -24.15 22.33 2.99
CA ALA A 379 -23.38 21.19 3.48
C ALA A 379 -23.48 20.96 5.00
N LYS A 380 -23.71 22.00 5.79
CA LYS A 380 -23.85 21.91 7.25
C LYS A 380 -25.13 21.21 7.73
N ASP A 381 -26.13 21.19 6.86
CA ASP A 381 -27.45 20.61 7.17
C ASP A 381 -27.63 19.23 6.53
N LEU A 382 -26.60 18.71 5.86
CA LEU A 382 -26.60 17.44 5.12
C LEU A 382 -25.84 16.36 5.85
N THR A 383 -26.28 15.12 5.70
CA THR A 383 -25.51 13.94 6.09
C THR A 383 -24.26 13.79 5.22
N PRO A 384 -23.23 13.08 5.66
CA PRO A 384 -22.04 12.81 4.85
C PRO A 384 -22.34 12.18 3.48
N GLN A 385 -23.33 11.30 3.41
CA GLN A 385 -23.80 10.66 2.17
C GLN A 385 -24.45 11.68 1.23
N GLU A 386 -25.30 12.57 1.74
CA GLU A 386 -25.92 13.63 0.95
C GLU A 386 -24.87 14.63 0.45
N ILE A 387 -23.87 14.96 1.28
CA ILE A 387 -22.75 15.81 0.85
C ILE A 387 -21.99 15.13 -0.31
N ALA A 388 -21.67 13.84 -0.20
CA ALA A 388 -20.94 13.11 -1.22
C ALA A 388 -21.65 13.16 -2.58
N VAL A 389 -22.97 12.91 -2.61
CA VAL A 389 -23.78 12.94 -3.85
C VAL A 389 -23.93 14.37 -4.39
N ARG A 390 -24.26 15.35 -3.54
CA ARG A 390 -24.48 16.75 -3.98
C ARG A 390 -23.19 17.49 -4.33
N ALA A 391 -22.06 17.03 -3.82
CA ALA A 391 -20.76 17.57 -4.18
C ALA A 391 -20.37 17.22 -5.62
N ILE A 392 -20.90 16.16 -6.20
CA ILE A 392 -20.57 15.73 -7.57
C ILE A 392 -21.14 16.75 -8.56
N LYS A 393 -20.25 17.50 -9.19
CA LYS A 393 -20.60 18.48 -10.23
C LYS A 393 -20.55 17.88 -11.62
N ARG A 394 -19.50 17.08 -11.90
CA ARG A 394 -19.27 16.49 -13.21
C ARG A 394 -18.45 15.21 -13.09
N ILE A 395 -18.81 14.22 -13.88
CA ILE A 395 -18.01 13.01 -14.11
C ILE A 395 -17.84 12.85 -15.61
N ASP A 396 -16.61 12.60 -16.05
CA ASP A 396 -16.29 12.16 -17.41
C ASP A 396 -15.49 10.87 -17.33
N ALA A 397 -15.95 9.83 -18.02
CA ALA A 397 -15.20 8.59 -18.16
C ALA A 397 -15.18 8.15 -19.63
N THR A 398 -14.02 7.68 -20.08
CA THR A 398 -13.86 7.10 -21.42
C THR A 398 -13.00 5.87 -21.30
N LEU A 399 -13.58 4.71 -21.65
CA LEU A 399 -12.90 3.43 -21.75
C LEU A 399 -12.69 3.07 -23.21
N VAL A 400 -11.48 2.71 -23.56
CA VAL A 400 -11.12 2.15 -24.88
C VAL A 400 -10.44 0.84 -24.67
N VAL A 401 -11.02 -0.26 -25.15
CA VAL A 401 -10.44 -1.60 -25.09
C VAL A 401 -10.03 -2.04 -26.48
N SER A 402 -8.75 -2.32 -26.68
CA SER A 402 -8.22 -2.81 -27.95
C SER A 402 -8.50 -4.30 -28.11
N LYS A 403 -9.36 -4.65 -29.07
CA LYS A 403 -9.70 -6.05 -29.38
C LYS A 403 -8.49 -6.89 -29.80
N PRO A 404 -7.58 -6.41 -30.69
CA PRO A 404 -6.38 -7.17 -31.05
C PRO A 404 -5.45 -7.43 -29.86
N MET A 405 -5.35 -6.47 -28.93
CA MET A 405 -4.55 -6.63 -27.71
C MET A 405 -5.12 -7.74 -26.80
N VAL A 406 -6.43 -7.67 -26.51
CA VAL A 406 -7.11 -8.69 -25.68
C VAL A 406 -7.03 -10.06 -26.33
N GLN A 407 -7.30 -10.15 -27.63
CA GLN A 407 -7.21 -11.40 -28.37
C GLN A 407 -5.81 -12.03 -28.30
N ASP A 408 -4.76 -11.23 -28.45
CA ASP A 408 -3.37 -11.71 -28.37
C ASP A 408 -3.02 -12.22 -26.97
N LEU A 409 -3.39 -11.49 -25.93
CA LEU A 409 -3.16 -11.89 -24.54
C LEU A 409 -3.91 -13.18 -24.17
N VAL A 410 -5.20 -13.28 -24.53
CA VAL A 410 -6.00 -14.49 -24.32
C VAL A 410 -5.43 -15.67 -25.09
N SER A 411 -5.03 -15.47 -26.34
CA SER A 411 -4.41 -16.55 -27.15
C SER A 411 -3.11 -17.06 -26.51
N GLN A 412 -2.24 -16.17 -26.04
CA GLN A 412 -1.00 -16.56 -25.36
C GLN A 412 -1.29 -17.32 -24.04
N TYR A 413 -2.30 -16.88 -23.30
CA TYR A 413 -2.73 -17.56 -22.08
C TYR A 413 -3.22 -18.99 -22.40
N LEU A 414 -4.14 -19.18 -23.35
CA LEU A 414 -4.67 -20.48 -23.76
C LEU A 414 -3.58 -21.44 -24.27
N MET A 415 -2.61 -20.93 -25.04
CA MET A 415 -1.45 -21.75 -25.46
C MET A 415 -0.64 -22.24 -24.25
N LYS A 416 -0.50 -21.43 -23.23
CA LYS A 416 0.37 -21.71 -22.08
C LYS A 416 -0.29 -22.60 -21.04
N THR A 417 -1.57 -22.37 -20.72
CA THR A 417 -2.32 -23.08 -19.68
C THR A 417 -2.99 -24.34 -20.20
N ASP A 418 -3.63 -24.24 -21.36
CA ASP A 418 -4.45 -25.32 -21.91
C ASP A 418 -3.69 -26.14 -22.97
N GLY A 419 -2.46 -25.71 -23.29
CA GLY A 419 -1.60 -26.41 -24.27
C GLY A 419 -2.16 -26.40 -25.70
N LEU A 420 -3.02 -25.42 -26.03
CA LEU A 420 -3.63 -25.33 -27.38
C LEU A 420 -2.59 -24.95 -28.44
N GLU A 421 -2.78 -25.46 -29.64
CA GLU A 421 -2.03 -25.01 -30.82
C GLU A 421 -2.38 -23.54 -31.14
N ALA A 422 -1.43 -22.77 -31.66
CA ALA A 422 -1.56 -21.32 -31.87
C ALA A 422 -2.79 -20.94 -32.73
N ALA A 423 -3.16 -21.76 -33.74
CA ALA A 423 -4.35 -21.52 -34.55
C ALA A 423 -5.64 -21.68 -33.73
N GLN A 424 -5.75 -22.74 -32.93
CA GLN A 424 -6.93 -23.02 -32.10
C GLN A 424 -7.07 -21.96 -30.99
N ALA A 425 -5.97 -21.60 -30.31
CA ALA A 425 -5.93 -20.55 -29.30
C ALA A 425 -6.35 -19.18 -29.89
N GLY A 426 -5.87 -18.86 -31.09
CA GLY A 426 -6.24 -17.64 -31.82
C GLY A 426 -7.72 -17.57 -32.18
N ASP A 427 -8.30 -18.67 -32.68
CA ASP A 427 -9.72 -18.74 -33.04
C ASP A 427 -10.60 -18.62 -31.78
N GLN A 428 -10.28 -19.34 -30.73
CA GLN A 428 -11.01 -19.28 -29.45
C GLN A 428 -10.93 -17.89 -28.81
N ALA A 429 -9.75 -17.27 -28.78
CA ALA A 429 -9.56 -15.91 -28.30
C ALA A 429 -10.38 -14.88 -29.11
N ALA A 430 -10.42 -15.04 -30.46
CA ALA A 430 -11.23 -14.17 -31.31
C ALA A 430 -12.73 -14.31 -31.04
N GLU A 431 -13.21 -15.52 -30.70
CA GLU A 431 -14.60 -15.75 -30.33
C GLU A 431 -14.94 -15.12 -28.98
N GLN A 432 -14.08 -15.28 -27.96
CA GLN A 432 -14.26 -14.65 -26.67
C GLN A 432 -14.31 -13.13 -26.80
N VAL A 433 -13.41 -12.52 -27.55
CA VAL A 433 -13.39 -11.06 -27.79
C VAL A 433 -14.64 -10.59 -28.54
N ARG A 434 -15.15 -11.37 -29.51
CA ARG A 434 -16.42 -11.07 -30.18
C ARG A 434 -17.61 -11.10 -29.21
N THR A 435 -17.65 -12.11 -28.35
CA THR A 435 -18.68 -12.23 -27.31
C THR A 435 -18.64 -11.05 -26.36
N LEU A 436 -17.45 -10.69 -25.85
CA LEU A 436 -17.25 -9.51 -25.00
C LEU A 436 -17.73 -8.22 -25.68
N ALA A 437 -17.39 -8.02 -26.96
CA ALA A 437 -17.83 -6.84 -27.71
C ALA A 437 -19.35 -6.81 -27.89
N GLY A 438 -19.97 -7.95 -28.17
CA GLY A 438 -21.42 -8.07 -28.26
C GLY A 438 -22.13 -7.80 -26.94
N MET A 439 -21.60 -8.30 -25.84
CA MET A 439 -22.12 -7.99 -24.50
C MET A 439 -21.99 -6.49 -24.16
N ALA A 440 -20.86 -5.86 -24.48
CA ALA A 440 -20.67 -4.44 -24.27
C ALA A 440 -21.70 -3.58 -25.02
N GLU A 441 -22.05 -3.95 -26.25
CA GLU A 441 -23.10 -3.29 -27.03
C GLU A 441 -24.50 -3.57 -26.45
N MET A 442 -24.80 -4.83 -26.11
CA MET A 442 -26.10 -5.25 -25.58
C MET A 442 -26.43 -4.49 -24.27
N PHE A 443 -25.46 -4.33 -23.37
CA PHE A 443 -25.64 -3.59 -22.13
C PHE A 443 -25.42 -2.06 -22.25
N ASN A 444 -25.12 -1.58 -23.44
CA ASN A 444 -24.83 -0.16 -23.71
C ASN A 444 -23.63 0.39 -22.91
N ILE A 445 -22.72 -0.47 -22.44
CA ILE A 445 -21.51 -0.08 -21.73
C ILE A 445 -20.35 0.22 -22.70
N GLY A 446 -20.45 -0.20 -23.96
CA GLY A 446 -19.49 0.08 -25.01
C GLY A 446 -20.08 -0.11 -26.40
N ALA A 447 -19.50 0.56 -27.37
CA ALA A 447 -19.82 0.42 -28.80
C ALA A 447 -18.59 -0.09 -29.56
N ASN A 448 -18.83 -0.89 -30.61
CA ASN A 448 -17.76 -1.30 -31.52
C ASN A 448 -17.30 -0.12 -32.38
N ASP A 449 -16.02 0.23 -32.31
CA ASP A 449 -15.38 1.27 -33.12
C ASP A 449 -14.08 0.72 -33.74
N GLY A 450 -14.19 0.14 -34.91
CA GLY A 450 -13.08 -0.50 -35.62
C GLY A 450 -12.45 -1.62 -34.77
N ASP A 451 -11.17 -1.49 -34.43
CA ASP A 451 -10.44 -2.45 -33.60
C ASP A 451 -10.66 -2.25 -32.09
N ASN A 452 -11.53 -1.33 -31.68
CA ASN A 452 -11.76 -1.03 -30.29
C ASN A 452 -13.22 -1.27 -29.87
N ILE A 453 -13.41 -1.45 -28.55
CA ILE A 453 -14.67 -1.27 -27.85
C ILE A 453 -14.54 0.03 -27.08
N VAL A 454 -15.47 0.98 -27.29
CA VAL A 454 -15.40 2.32 -26.69
C VAL A 454 -16.64 2.56 -25.85
N GLY A 455 -16.43 2.76 -24.54
CA GLY A 455 -17.45 3.20 -23.58
C GLY A 455 -17.24 4.66 -23.19
N LYS A 456 -18.32 5.43 -23.13
CA LYS A 456 -18.30 6.83 -22.70
C LYS A 456 -19.38 7.10 -21.68
N PHE A 457 -19.01 7.71 -20.58
CA PHE A 457 -19.93 8.18 -19.55
C PHE A 457 -19.68 9.65 -19.28
N HIS A 458 -20.76 10.42 -19.23
CA HIS A 458 -20.75 11.83 -18.85
C HIS A 458 -21.87 12.09 -17.87
N TYR A 459 -21.58 12.78 -16.78
CA TYR A 459 -22.56 13.25 -15.81
C TYR A 459 -22.36 14.74 -15.59
N ALA A 460 -23.43 15.50 -15.70
CA ALA A 460 -23.49 16.91 -15.33
C ALA A 460 -24.96 17.34 -15.11
N ASP A 461 -25.18 18.35 -14.29
CA ASP A 461 -26.48 18.98 -14.06
C ASP A 461 -27.61 17.98 -13.73
N GLY A 462 -27.32 16.95 -12.91
CA GLY A 462 -28.28 15.96 -12.48
C GLY A 462 -28.64 14.88 -13.52
N MET A 463 -27.88 14.78 -14.61
CA MET A 463 -28.13 13.84 -15.69
C MET A 463 -26.88 13.09 -16.11
N GLY A 464 -26.90 11.77 -16.05
CA GLY A 464 -25.90 10.88 -16.64
C GLY A 464 -26.20 10.62 -18.10
N ASP A 465 -25.15 10.38 -18.89
CA ASP A 465 -25.18 9.94 -20.28
C ASP A 465 -24.21 8.78 -20.47
N LEU A 466 -24.73 7.57 -20.61
CA LEU A 466 -23.93 6.38 -20.89
C LEU A 466 -24.11 6.01 -22.37
N ASN A 467 -23.10 6.29 -23.19
CA ASN A 467 -23.09 6.01 -24.64
C ASN A 467 -24.34 6.58 -25.36
N GLY A 468 -24.81 7.77 -24.98
CA GLY A 468 -26.00 8.40 -25.54
C GLY A 468 -27.31 8.08 -24.82
N LYS A 469 -27.32 7.15 -23.85
CA LYS A 469 -28.50 6.86 -23.04
C LYS A 469 -28.52 7.73 -21.80
N LYS A 470 -29.55 8.54 -21.66
CA LYS A 470 -29.74 9.45 -20.52
C LYS A 470 -30.25 8.69 -19.30
N ILE A 471 -29.64 8.94 -18.12
CA ILE A 471 -29.95 8.32 -16.84
C ILE A 471 -30.09 9.45 -15.80
N PRO A 472 -31.25 9.66 -15.18
CA PRO A 472 -31.41 10.67 -14.12
C PRO A 472 -30.51 10.37 -12.92
N ALA A 473 -30.08 11.43 -12.20
CA ALA A 473 -29.19 11.30 -11.03
C ALA A 473 -29.78 10.41 -9.95
N GLU A 474 -31.09 10.50 -9.72
CA GLU A 474 -31.81 9.71 -8.71
C GLU A 474 -31.70 8.21 -8.98
N VAL A 475 -31.68 7.81 -10.24
CA VAL A 475 -31.51 6.40 -10.64
C VAL A 475 -30.04 6.00 -10.56
N LEU A 476 -29.13 6.91 -10.95
CA LEU A 476 -27.69 6.64 -10.96
C LEU A 476 -27.11 6.47 -9.56
N PHE A 477 -27.60 7.27 -8.60
CA PHE A 477 -27.09 7.26 -7.22
C PHE A 477 -27.96 6.49 -6.23
N ALA A 478 -29.17 6.06 -6.62
CA ALA A 478 -30.03 5.23 -5.76
C ALA A 478 -29.35 3.93 -5.35
N SER A 479 -28.74 3.22 -6.30
CA SER A 479 -28.00 1.98 -6.03
C SER A 479 -26.75 2.18 -5.17
N LEU A 480 -26.08 3.33 -5.27
CA LEU A 480 -24.97 3.71 -4.42
C LEU A 480 -25.43 4.07 -2.99
N LEU A 481 -26.60 4.66 -2.85
CA LEU A 481 -27.19 4.98 -1.56
C LEU A 481 -27.82 3.75 -0.88
N GLU A 482 -28.41 2.84 -1.65
CA GLU A 482 -28.92 1.55 -1.14
C GLU A 482 -27.77 0.61 -0.70
N ALA A 483 -26.68 0.56 -1.44
CA ALA A 483 -25.50 -0.21 -1.06
C ALA A 483 -24.79 0.34 0.19
N SER A 484 -24.96 1.62 0.52
CA SER A 484 -24.43 2.27 1.73
C SER A 484 -25.40 2.32 2.90
N GLY A 485 -26.69 1.99 2.70
CA GLY A 485 -27.78 2.16 3.65
C GLY A 485 -28.07 0.95 4.54
N GLN A 486 -27.25 -0.10 4.50
CA GLN A 486 -27.40 -1.28 5.37
C GLN A 486 -26.29 -1.44 6.40
N ASP A 487 -25.70 -0.33 6.85
CA ASP A 487 -24.89 -0.38 8.07
C ASP A 487 -25.14 0.86 8.92
N ASP A 488 -26.00 0.69 9.95
CA ASP A 488 -26.15 1.66 11.03
C ASP A 488 -24.79 1.77 11.75
N GLY A 489 -24.02 2.74 11.31
CA GLY A 489 -23.06 3.47 12.13
C GLY A 489 -22.10 2.68 12.99
N GLN A 490 -21.08 2.11 12.38
CA GLN A 490 -19.76 2.05 13.00
C GLN A 490 -18.71 1.89 11.90
N LEU A 491 -18.09 3.01 11.48
CA LEU A 491 -16.79 2.97 10.83
C LEU A 491 -15.76 2.50 11.88
N SER A 492 -15.69 1.20 12.11
CA SER A 492 -14.56 0.62 12.79
C SER A 492 -13.38 0.59 11.82
N LEU A 493 -12.45 1.50 12.02
CA LEU A 493 -11.12 1.42 11.42
C LEU A 493 -10.25 0.40 12.17
N ASP A 494 -10.82 -0.74 12.54
CA ASP A 494 -10.10 -1.89 13.06
C ASP A 494 -9.68 -2.78 11.90
N ASP A 495 -8.84 -2.25 11.01
CA ASP A 495 -8.05 -3.06 10.13
C ASP A 495 -6.57 -2.77 10.41
N GLU A 496 -5.97 -3.53 11.34
CA GLU A 496 -4.54 -3.69 11.47
C GLU A 496 -3.99 -4.47 10.26
N GLY A 497 -4.20 -3.90 9.08
CA GLY A 497 -3.48 -4.20 7.87
C GLY A 497 -2.71 -2.94 7.52
N GLY A 498 -1.40 -2.89 7.80
CA GLY A 498 -0.50 -2.04 7.03
C GLY A 498 -0.78 -2.28 5.55
N PRO A 499 -0.36 -1.40 4.63
CA PRO A 499 -0.61 -1.60 3.23
C PRO A 499 0.05 -2.93 2.82
N GLU A 500 -0.70 -4.03 2.89
CA GLU A 500 -0.38 -5.21 2.12
C GLU A 500 -0.48 -4.74 0.68
N GLU A 501 0.64 -4.80 -0.01
CA GLU A 501 0.73 -4.61 -1.45
C GLU A 501 -0.27 -5.58 -2.08
N MET A 502 -1.46 -5.07 -2.42
CA MET A 502 -2.38 -5.80 -3.27
C MET A 502 -1.61 -6.13 -4.55
N SER A 503 -1.42 -7.41 -4.80
CA SER A 503 -0.77 -7.84 -6.04
C SER A 503 -1.55 -7.29 -7.24
N ALA A 504 -0.85 -6.93 -8.31
CA ALA A 504 -1.49 -6.41 -9.52
C ALA A 504 -2.54 -7.39 -10.08
N ALA A 505 -2.46 -8.68 -9.73
CA ALA A 505 -3.44 -9.71 -10.04
C ALA A 505 -4.73 -9.55 -9.24
N GLU A 506 -4.66 -9.27 -7.93
CA GLU A 506 -5.85 -9.04 -7.08
C GLU A 506 -6.56 -7.74 -7.41
N ALA A 507 -5.81 -6.67 -7.75
CA ALA A 507 -6.40 -5.42 -8.22
C ALA A 507 -7.09 -5.58 -9.59
N THR A 508 -6.55 -6.43 -10.48
CA THR A 508 -7.15 -6.72 -11.78
C THR A 508 -8.37 -7.63 -11.63
N GLN A 509 -8.32 -8.58 -10.71
CA GLN A 509 -9.45 -9.47 -10.41
C GLN A 509 -10.59 -8.70 -9.72
N SER A 510 -10.28 -7.87 -8.72
CA SER A 510 -11.24 -6.99 -8.05
C SER A 510 -11.89 -5.99 -9.02
N ALA A 511 -11.15 -5.41 -9.98
CA ALA A 511 -11.70 -4.54 -11.00
C ALA A 511 -12.53 -5.29 -12.05
N ALA A 512 -12.16 -6.52 -12.38
CA ALA A 512 -12.93 -7.38 -13.28
C ALA A 512 -14.22 -7.89 -12.60
N ASP A 513 -14.15 -8.22 -11.31
CA ASP A 513 -15.30 -8.66 -10.52
C ASP A 513 -16.27 -7.49 -10.30
N ALA A 514 -15.79 -6.28 -9.97
CA ALA A 514 -16.62 -5.08 -9.87
C ALA A 514 -17.25 -4.65 -11.21
N ALA A 515 -16.53 -4.83 -12.33
CA ALA A 515 -17.08 -4.59 -13.67
C ALA A 515 -18.10 -5.65 -14.08
N ALA A 516 -17.88 -6.92 -13.69
CA ALA A 516 -18.82 -8.02 -13.91
C ALA A 516 -20.07 -7.85 -13.04
N GLU A 517 -19.93 -7.41 -11.80
CA GLU A 517 -21.03 -7.13 -10.88
C GLU A 517 -21.85 -5.91 -11.33
N ALA A 518 -21.22 -4.83 -11.78
CA ALA A 518 -21.90 -3.69 -12.39
C ALA A 518 -22.61 -4.05 -13.71
N ALA A 519 -22.00 -4.92 -14.54
CA ALA A 519 -22.62 -5.43 -15.74
C ALA A 519 -23.78 -6.37 -15.43
N ALA A 520 -23.65 -7.21 -14.39
CA ALA A 520 -24.70 -8.10 -13.91
C ALA A 520 -25.90 -7.33 -13.32
N ALA A 521 -25.67 -6.22 -12.61
CA ALA A 521 -26.73 -5.36 -12.09
C ALA A 521 -27.54 -4.65 -13.19
N ALA A 522 -26.92 -4.38 -14.34
CA ALA A 522 -27.58 -3.78 -15.52
C ALA A 522 -28.32 -4.77 -16.42
N ALA A 523 -28.09 -6.09 -16.23
CA ALA A 523 -28.65 -7.14 -17.05
C ALA A 523 -30.01 -7.60 -16.51
N GLY A 524 -31.03 -7.65 -17.37
CA GLY A 524 -32.30 -8.29 -17.06
C GLY A 524 -32.16 -9.80 -16.79
N ASP A 525 -33.23 -10.39 -16.22
CA ASP A 525 -33.24 -11.76 -15.70
C ASP A 525 -32.73 -12.85 -16.65
N ASP A 526 -32.99 -12.73 -17.95
CA ASP A 526 -32.58 -13.73 -18.95
C ASP A 526 -31.09 -13.75 -19.30
N ALA A 527 -30.39 -12.61 -19.14
CA ALA A 527 -28.96 -12.52 -19.46
C ALA A 527 -28.06 -13.06 -18.31
N ARG A 528 -28.52 -12.98 -17.09
CA ARG A 528 -27.83 -13.53 -15.90
C ARG A 528 -27.88 -15.06 -15.86
N ALA A 529 -29.00 -15.66 -16.32
CA ALA A 529 -29.12 -17.11 -16.48
C ALA A 529 -28.14 -17.65 -17.54
N ALA A 530 -27.86 -16.87 -18.59
CA ALA A 530 -26.89 -17.23 -19.63
C ALA A 530 -25.42 -17.13 -19.15
N ALA A 531 -25.13 -16.36 -18.08
CA ALA A 531 -23.79 -16.21 -17.49
C ALA A 531 -23.43 -17.30 -16.47
N GLY A 532 -24.28 -18.30 -16.23
CA GLY A 532 -24.05 -19.38 -15.26
C GLY A 532 -24.15 -18.95 -13.79
N MET A 533 -24.76 -17.80 -13.51
CA MET A 533 -25.00 -17.33 -12.13
C MET A 533 -26.20 -18.02 -11.51
N MET A 534 -26.02 -18.55 -10.29
CA MET A 534 -27.09 -19.10 -9.48
C MET A 534 -27.79 -17.96 -8.73
N ARG A 535 -29.11 -17.85 -8.87
CA ARG A 535 -29.92 -16.86 -8.12
C ARG A 535 -30.51 -17.43 -6.85
N ASN A 536 -30.58 -18.73 -6.81
CA ASN A 536 -31.06 -19.48 -5.66
C ASN A 536 -30.12 -20.66 -5.45
N PHE A 537 -29.96 -21.07 -4.23
CA PHE A 537 -29.29 -22.31 -3.89
C PHE A 537 -30.29 -23.47 -3.99
N ASP A 538 -29.96 -24.48 -4.75
CA ASP A 538 -30.63 -25.78 -4.71
C ASP A 538 -29.66 -26.86 -4.27
N ALA A 539 -30.18 -27.88 -3.58
CA ALA A 539 -29.35 -28.91 -2.95
C ALA A 539 -28.56 -29.76 -3.96
N ASP A 540 -29.07 -29.92 -5.17
CA ASP A 540 -28.42 -30.75 -6.18
C ASP A 540 -27.24 -29.99 -6.84
N THR A 541 -27.39 -28.69 -7.10
CA THR A 541 -26.31 -27.82 -7.61
C THR A 541 -25.21 -27.65 -6.56
N VAL A 542 -25.57 -27.35 -5.30
CA VAL A 542 -24.59 -27.22 -4.20
C VAL A 542 -23.90 -28.56 -3.92
N GLY A 543 -24.66 -29.66 -3.95
CA GLY A 543 -24.13 -31.01 -3.83
C GLY A 543 -23.12 -31.34 -4.93
N GLY A 544 -23.40 -30.97 -6.17
CA GLY A 544 -22.45 -31.14 -7.28
C GLY A 544 -21.17 -30.31 -7.12
N ILE A 545 -21.21 -29.16 -6.43
CA ILE A 545 -20.00 -28.41 -6.06
C ILE A 545 -19.21 -29.15 -4.96
N LEU A 546 -19.89 -29.72 -3.96
CA LEU A 546 -19.25 -30.54 -2.93
C LEU A 546 -18.54 -31.76 -3.52
N ASP A 547 -19.18 -32.43 -4.48
CA ASP A 547 -18.58 -33.56 -5.19
C ASP A 547 -17.31 -33.14 -5.96
N ASP A 548 -17.35 -31.99 -6.65
CA ASP A 548 -16.21 -31.43 -7.39
C ASP A 548 -15.00 -31.13 -6.49
N ILE A 549 -15.26 -30.72 -5.22
CA ILE A 549 -14.19 -30.43 -4.24
C ILE A 549 -13.89 -31.62 -3.32
N GLY A 550 -14.48 -32.78 -3.59
CA GLY A 550 -14.15 -34.06 -2.94
C GLY A 550 -14.83 -34.31 -1.61
N PHE A 551 -15.95 -33.64 -1.30
CA PHE A 551 -16.73 -33.86 -0.08
C PHE A 551 -17.94 -34.78 -0.33
N SER A 552 -18.04 -35.86 0.44
CA SER A 552 -19.21 -36.70 0.47
C SER A 552 -20.26 -36.17 1.43
N TYR A 553 -21.52 -36.22 1.04
CA TYR A 553 -22.63 -35.73 1.83
C TYR A 553 -23.87 -36.63 1.78
N SER A 554 -24.79 -36.42 2.70
CA SER A 554 -26.14 -37.00 2.65
C SER A 554 -27.17 -35.88 2.76
N LYS A 555 -28.21 -35.91 1.89
CA LYS A 555 -29.33 -34.97 1.90
C LYS A 555 -30.37 -35.42 2.93
N LYS A 556 -30.84 -34.46 3.75
CA LYS A 556 -31.92 -34.64 4.74
C LYS A 556 -32.91 -33.51 4.60
N ASP A 557 -34.14 -33.74 5.05
CA ASP A 557 -35.12 -32.68 5.19
C ASP A 557 -34.88 -31.93 6.51
N GLY A 558 -34.88 -30.62 6.48
CA GLY A 558 -34.79 -29.72 7.61
C GLY A 558 -36.03 -28.85 7.74
N ASP A 559 -36.13 -28.09 8.83
CA ASP A 559 -37.33 -27.28 9.16
C ASP A 559 -37.55 -26.12 8.17
N ASN A 560 -36.47 -25.56 7.62
CA ASN A 560 -36.51 -24.39 6.71
C ASN A 560 -36.04 -24.71 5.28
N GLY A 561 -35.83 -25.97 4.96
CA GLY A 561 -35.34 -26.42 3.66
C GLY A 561 -34.45 -27.63 3.75
N PRO A 562 -33.84 -28.10 2.63
CA PRO A 562 -32.92 -29.23 2.64
C PRO A 562 -31.67 -28.96 3.48
N VAL A 563 -31.07 -30.04 3.98
CA VAL A 563 -29.81 -29.99 4.72
C VAL A 563 -28.85 -31.01 4.10
N LEU A 564 -27.67 -30.56 3.69
CA LEU A 564 -26.58 -31.46 3.27
C LEU A 564 -25.67 -31.70 4.48
N VAL A 565 -25.65 -32.94 4.97
CA VAL A 565 -24.81 -33.36 6.09
C VAL A 565 -23.56 -34.01 5.55
N LEU A 566 -22.39 -33.43 5.86
CA LEU A 566 -21.07 -33.88 5.41
C LEU A 566 -20.44 -34.80 6.45
N GLU A 567 -19.44 -35.58 6.04
CA GLU A 567 -18.66 -36.40 6.97
C GLU A 567 -17.81 -35.51 7.91
N PRO A 568 -17.97 -35.59 9.24
CA PRO A 568 -17.27 -34.72 10.19
C PRO A 568 -15.74 -34.90 10.21
N SER A 569 -15.23 -36.01 9.67
CA SER A 569 -13.79 -36.33 9.63
C SER A 569 -12.95 -35.33 8.86
N TYR A 570 -13.53 -34.56 7.95
CA TYR A 570 -12.82 -33.57 7.14
C TYR A 570 -12.29 -32.38 7.95
N THR A 571 -13.03 -31.94 8.98
CA THR A 571 -12.70 -30.71 9.72
C THR A 571 -12.51 -30.93 11.23
N GLY A 572 -12.64 -32.17 11.71
CA GLY A 572 -12.61 -32.48 13.15
C GLY A 572 -13.88 -32.04 13.91
N ALA A 573 -14.89 -31.50 13.24
CA ALA A 573 -16.18 -31.18 13.79
C ALA A 573 -16.94 -32.47 14.21
N THR A 574 -17.89 -32.37 15.12
CA THR A 574 -18.80 -33.47 15.48
C THR A 574 -20.07 -33.46 14.63
N ASP A 575 -20.38 -32.34 14.03
CA ASP A 575 -21.47 -32.14 13.07
C ASP A 575 -21.03 -31.09 12.05
N LEU A 576 -21.17 -31.40 10.77
CA LEU A 576 -20.78 -30.53 9.66
C LEU A 576 -21.92 -30.54 8.63
N ARG A 577 -22.53 -29.39 8.35
CA ARG A 577 -23.71 -29.33 7.51
C ARG A 577 -23.84 -28.01 6.78
N LEU A 578 -24.55 -28.06 5.64
CA LEU A 578 -25.04 -26.90 4.88
C LEU A 578 -26.57 -26.89 5.02
N GLU A 579 -27.13 -25.83 5.55
CA GLU A 579 -28.56 -25.64 5.81
C GLU A 579 -29.12 -24.62 4.81
N PHE A 580 -30.11 -25.00 4.05
CA PHE A 580 -30.78 -24.14 3.10
C PHE A 580 -31.94 -23.44 3.79
N LEU A 581 -32.03 -22.13 3.65
CA LEU A 581 -33.10 -21.31 4.19
C LEU A 581 -34.04 -20.89 3.04
N CYS A 582 -35.15 -21.58 2.91
CA CYS A 582 -36.10 -21.42 1.84
C CYS A 582 -37.35 -20.71 2.33
N GLU A 583 -37.99 -19.91 1.47
CA GLU A 583 -39.32 -19.45 1.70
C GLU A 583 -40.33 -20.60 1.63
N ASP A 584 -41.46 -20.50 2.32
CA ASP A 584 -42.49 -21.55 2.44
C ASP A 584 -42.86 -22.15 1.07
N GLY A 585 -42.51 -23.43 0.87
CA GLY A 585 -42.87 -24.20 -0.32
C GLY A 585 -41.96 -24.05 -1.53
N ALA A 586 -40.81 -23.42 -1.40
CA ALA A 586 -39.82 -23.30 -2.48
C ALA A 586 -38.83 -24.46 -2.49
N ASP A 587 -38.53 -24.99 -3.69
CA ASP A 587 -37.46 -26.00 -3.89
C ASP A 587 -36.05 -25.39 -4.00
N SER A 588 -35.96 -24.06 -4.03
CA SER A 588 -34.73 -23.30 -4.14
C SER A 588 -34.73 -22.11 -3.17
N CYS A 589 -33.59 -21.76 -2.61
CA CYS A 589 -33.46 -20.91 -1.43
C CYS A 589 -32.47 -19.78 -1.68
N LEU A 590 -32.73 -18.61 -1.16
CA LEU A 590 -31.81 -17.46 -1.28
C LEU A 590 -30.60 -17.58 -0.37
N ASP A 591 -30.78 -18.21 0.80
CA ASP A 591 -29.72 -18.28 1.81
C ASP A 591 -29.24 -19.72 2.02
N LEU A 592 -27.95 -19.84 2.27
CA LEU A 592 -27.23 -21.08 2.57
C LEU A 592 -26.32 -20.84 3.76
N THR A 593 -26.50 -21.59 4.85
CA THR A 593 -25.68 -21.50 6.04
C THR A 593 -24.79 -22.74 6.18
N ALA A 594 -23.49 -22.55 6.22
CA ALA A 594 -22.52 -23.59 6.55
C ALA A 594 -22.26 -23.59 8.05
N THR A 595 -22.43 -24.75 8.71
CA THR A 595 -22.29 -24.90 10.17
C THR A 595 -21.38 -26.06 10.51
N ALA A 596 -20.37 -25.81 11.36
CA ALA A 596 -19.53 -26.84 11.99
C ALA A 596 -19.66 -26.76 13.51
N VAL A 597 -20.01 -27.88 14.15
CA VAL A 597 -20.20 -27.97 15.60
C VAL A 597 -19.12 -28.85 16.20
N TYR A 598 -18.51 -28.40 17.30
CA TYR A 598 -17.43 -29.09 17.99
C TYR A 598 -17.84 -29.42 19.42
N ALA A 599 -17.91 -30.72 19.75
CA ALA A 599 -18.01 -31.15 21.13
C ALA A 599 -16.62 -31.09 21.79
N THR A 600 -16.49 -30.37 22.88
CA THR A 600 -15.22 -30.16 23.58
C THR A 600 -15.22 -30.85 24.95
N LYS A 601 -14.04 -31.28 25.44
CA LYS A 601 -13.90 -31.90 26.76
C LYS A 601 -14.13 -30.94 27.93
N LYS A 602 -13.95 -29.63 27.66
CA LYS A 602 -14.14 -28.55 28.64
C LYS A 602 -14.87 -27.41 27.94
N PRO A 603 -15.65 -26.61 28.67
CA PRO A 603 -16.25 -25.40 28.09
C PRO A 603 -15.17 -24.52 27.45
N VAL A 604 -15.41 -24.04 26.23
CA VAL A 604 -14.50 -23.15 25.53
C VAL A 604 -14.59 -21.77 26.16
N PRO A 605 -13.48 -21.17 26.59
CA PRO A 605 -13.50 -19.81 27.12
C PRO A 605 -14.02 -18.80 26.07
N LEU A 606 -14.93 -17.92 26.46
CA LEU A 606 -15.42 -16.86 25.55
C LEU A 606 -14.28 -16.00 25.01
N LYS A 607 -13.21 -15.80 25.76
CA LYS A 607 -12.01 -15.12 25.29
C LYS A 607 -11.36 -15.78 24.06
N ALA A 608 -11.38 -17.12 24.00
CA ALA A 608 -10.84 -17.86 22.84
C ALA A 608 -11.76 -17.66 21.61
N ILE A 609 -13.09 -17.66 21.83
CA ILE A 609 -14.09 -17.39 20.78
C ILE A 609 -13.94 -15.96 20.25
N ASN A 610 -13.84 -14.97 21.14
CA ASN A 610 -13.64 -13.59 20.75
C ASN A 610 -12.30 -13.38 20.03
N GLY A 611 -11.22 -14.03 20.51
CA GLY A 611 -9.94 -14.00 19.82
C GLY A 611 -9.99 -14.59 18.41
N TRP A 612 -10.77 -15.67 18.22
CA TRP A 612 -11.02 -16.21 16.90
C TRP A 612 -11.74 -15.17 16.00
N ASN A 613 -12.84 -14.61 16.46
CA ASN A 613 -13.61 -13.65 15.67
C ASN A 613 -12.84 -12.36 15.36
N GLN A 614 -11.83 -12.01 16.17
CA GLN A 614 -10.93 -10.90 15.88
C GLN A 614 -9.87 -11.24 14.82
N GLN A 615 -9.43 -12.49 14.78
CA GLN A 615 -8.34 -12.94 13.92
C GLN A 615 -8.82 -13.42 12.54
N TYR A 616 -10.01 -14.01 12.45
CA TYR A 616 -10.52 -14.65 11.24
C TYR A 616 -11.77 -13.97 10.71
N ARG A 617 -11.82 -13.78 9.40
CA ARG A 617 -12.98 -13.24 8.66
C ARG A 617 -13.85 -14.37 8.10
N TRP A 618 -14.98 -14.03 7.53
CA TRP A 618 -15.91 -14.87 6.78
C TRP A 618 -16.75 -15.84 7.60
N ALA A 619 -16.31 -16.30 8.77
CA ALA A 619 -17.06 -17.19 9.63
C ALA A 619 -17.10 -16.66 11.05
N ARG A 620 -18.27 -16.68 11.67
CA ARG A 620 -18.46 -16.32 13.08
C ARG A 620 -18.36 -17.54 13.98
N ALA A 621 -17.69 -17.41 15.11
CA ALA A 621 -17.61 -18.43 16.14
C ALA A 621 -18.45 -18.02 17.35
N TYR A 622 -19.16 -19.01 17.95
CA TYR A 622 -19.90 -18.81 19.19
C TYR A 622 -20.03 -20.12 20.00
N VAL A 623 -20.55 -20.01 21.21
CA VAL A 623 -20.87 -21.18 22.06
C VAL A 623 -22.40 -21.27 22.13
N ASP A 624 -22.92 -22.44 21.78
CA ASP A 624 -24.37 -22.69 21.82
C ASP A 624 -24.89 -22.99 23.24
N ASP A 625 -26.23 -23.11 23.39
CA ASP A 625 -26.90 -23.40 24.68
C ASP A 625 -26.51 -24.73 25.30
N GLN A 626 -25.87 -25.61 24.53
CA GLN A 626 -25.33 -26.91 24.99
C GLN A 626 -23.84 -26.83 25.35
N ASN A 627 -23.26 -25.64 25.39
CA ASN A 627 -21.82 -25.37 25.60
C ASN A 627 -20.90 -26.01 24.53
N ARG A 628 -21.38 -26.16 23.30
CA ARG A 628 -20.56 -26.62 22.17
C ARG A 628 -20.03 -25.41 21.43
N ALA A 629 -18.80 -25.48 20.94
CA ALA A 629 -18.27 -24.46 20.05
C ALA A 629 -18.85 -24.65 18.64
N VAL A 630 -19.29 -23.56 18.04
CA VAL A 630 -19.91 -23.53 16.70
C VAL A 630 -19.17 -22.53 15.84
N LEU A 631 -18.83 -22.92 14.61
CA LEU A 631 -18.37 -22.05 13.56
C LEU A 631 -19.45 -22.01 12.47
N GLN A 632 -19.82 -20.81 12.02
CA GLN A 632 -20.92 -20.63 11.09
C GLN A 632 -20.57 -19.56 10.05
N MET A 633 -20.99 -19.79 8.79
CA MET A 633 -20.84 -18.87 7.68
C MET A 633 -22.12 -18.82 6.89
N ASP A 634 -22.68 -17.64 6.71
CA ASP A 634 -23.88 -17.40 5.95
C ASP A 634 -23.53 -16.93 4.53
N MET A 635 -24.22 -17.43 3.52
CA MET A 635 -24.05 -17.11 2.11
C MET A 635 -25.43 -16.78 1.51
N ASN A 636 -25.50 -15.74 0.69
CA ASN A 636 -26.74 -15.30 0.04
C ASN A 636 -26.55 -15.28 -1.48
N SER A 637 -27.57 -15.69 -2.22
CA SER A 637 -27.57 -15.72 -3.68
C SER A 637 -28.36 -14.59 -4.33
N GLU A 638 -28.88 -13.64 -3.55
CA GLU A 638 -29.58 -12.48 -4.07
C GLU A 638 -28.66 -11.67 -5.00
N GLY A 639 -29.14 -11.29 -6.16
CA GLY A 639 -28.31 -10.68 -7.21
C GLY A 639 -27.52 -11.66 -8.09
N GLY A 640 -27.38 -12.90 -7.67
CA GLY A 640 -26.69 -13.99 -8.39
C GLY A 640 -25.28 -14.25 -7.86
N ILE A 641 -24.95 -15.51 -7.65
CA ILE A 641 -23.60 -15.98 -7.26
C ILE A 641 -23.07 -16.95 -8.33
N GLY A 642 -21.82 -16.76 -8.76
CA GLY A 642 -21.16 -17.68 -9.70
C GLY A 642 -20.86 -19.03 -9.01
N ARG A 643 -20.88 -20.13 -9.79
CA ARG A 643 -20.52 -21.48 -9.29
C ARG A 643 -19.13 -21.49 -8.64
N GLU A 644 -18.16 -20.88 -9.28
CA GLU A 644 -16.78 -20.80 -8.80
C GLU A 644 -16.66 -19.98 -7.50
N SER A 645 -17.37 -18.84 -7.41
CA SER A 645 -17.42 -18.04 -6.20
C SER A 645 -17.99 -18.81 -5.02
N LEU A 646 -19.08 -19.57 -5.21
CA LEU A 646 -19.63 -20.44 -4.18
C LEU A 646 -18.64 -21.55 -3.78
N GLN A 647 -17.94 -22.14 -4.75
CA GLN A 647 -16.89 -23.13 -4.49
C GLN A 647 -15.75 -22.57 -3.62
N ILE A 648 -15.31 -21.35 -3.92
CA ILE A 648 -14.28 -20.64 -3.12
C ILE A 648 -14.78 -20.40 -1.70
N LEU A 649 -16.01 -19.91 -1.52
CA LEU A 649 -16.59 -19.68 -0.20
C LEU A 649 -16.70 -20.97 0.63
N LEU A 650 -17.14 -22.06 0.03
CA LEU A 650 -17.21 -23.36 0.69
C LEU A 650 -15.82 -23.88 1.08
N ASN A 651 -14.82 -23.78 0.19
CA ASN A 651 -13.43 -24.12 0.52
C ASN A 651 -12.88 -23.27 1.66
N THR A 652 -13.18 -21.97 1.66
CA THR A 652 -12.79 -21.05 2.74
C THR A 652 -13.42 -21.49 4.06
N PHE A 653 -14.72 -21.80 4.09
CA PHE A 653 -15.36 -22.29 5.30
C PHE A 653 -14.76 -23.58 5.82
N PHE A 654 -14.44 -24.55 4.97
CA PHE A 654 -13.84 -25.81 5.37
C PHE A 654 -12.42 -25.64 5.92
N SER A 655 -11.62 -24.76 5.31
CA SER A 655 -10.30 -24.39 5.82
C SER A 655 -10.39 -23.72 7.19
N LEU A 656 -11.26 -22.73 7.35
CA LEU A 656 -11.51 -22.06 8.64
C LEU A 656 -12.04 -23.05 9.70
N SER A 657 -12.84 -24.03 9.29
CA SER A 657 -13.37 -25.06 10.18
C SER A 657 -12.27 -26.00 10.71
N GLU A 658 -11.27 -26.33 9.88
CA GLU A 658 -10.08 -27.08 10.28
C GLU A 658 -9.22 -26.28 11.27
N ASP A 659 -8.95 -25.00 10.97
CA ASP A 659 -8.21 -24.10 11.86
C ASP A 659 -8.92 -23.89 13.20
N PHE A 660 -10.24 -23.72 13.20
CA PHE A 660 -11.03 -23.57 14.41
C PHE A 660 -11.01 -24.81 15.29
N SER A 661 -10.94 -26.00 14.69
CA SER A 661 -10.76 -27.25 15.40
C SER A 661 -9.53 -27.23 16.32
N SER A 662 -8.42 -26.66 15.86
CA SER A 662 -7.18 -26.53 16.65
C SER A 662 -7.32 -25.56 17.83
N THR A 663 -8.19 -24.56 17.70
CA THR A 663 -8.44 -23.53 18.72
C THR A 663 -9.31 -24.03 19.87
N VAL A 664 -10.25 -24.95 19.60
CA VAL A 664 -11.24 -25.40 20.59
C VAL A 664 -10.98 -26.75 21.23
N ASP A 665 -9.92 -27.46 20.84
CA ASP A 665 -9.49 -28.79 21.35
C ASP A 665 -10.68 -29.80 21.41
N PRO A 666 -11.25 -30.17 20.25
CA PRO A 666 -12.43 -30.99 20.20
C PRO A 666 -12.19 -32.43 20.70
N VAL A 667 -13.25 -33.10 21.10
CA VAL A 667 -13.22 -34.55 21.39
C VAL A 667 -13.18 -35.27 20.03
N THR A 668 -11.99 -35.43 19.45
CA THR A 668 -11.85 -36.28 18.27
C THR A 668 -12.17 -37.74 18.67
N GLY A 669 -13.29 -38.22 18.19
CA GLY A 669 -13.62 -39.65 18.32
C GLY A 669 -12.57 -40.47 17.55
N LYS A 670 -11.58 -41.02 18.24
CA LYS A 670 -10.82 -42.12 17.68
C LYS A 670 -11.78 -43.27 17.43
N ARG A 671 -12.05 -43.56 16.18
CA ARG A 671 -12.38 -44.93 15.77
C ARG A 671 -11.18 -45.58 15.12
#